data_79c57fe7ba322e01de497a6c1b50fd74
#
_entry.id   79c57fe7ba322e01de497a6c1b50fd74
#
_cell.length_a   1.000
_cell.length_b   1.000
_cell.length_c   1.000
_cell.angle_alpha   90.00
_cell.angle_beta   90.00
_cell.angle_gamma   90.00
#
_symmetry.space_group_name_H-M   'P 1'
#
loop_
_entity.id
_entity.type
_entity.pdbx_description
1 polymer ?
#
loop_
_entity_poly.entity_id
_entity_poly.type
_entity_poly.pdbx_seq_one_letter_code
_entity_poly.pdbx_strand_id
1 'polypeptide(L)'
;MPAIRFYYSDTIHDFLDRCTDEIIGKMAQASAHDLNDETTDSWVCEIEVLKDVLAPYRDRGSVFFEYNIPRMGRRADVIALIDGIVFVLEFKTLTQKFAHEGLMQAWDYAIDLKNFQEDSRDRSIIPILVAPAEADHNCHIELQQYEDKVYNPMQANSRQLAVALSLVLSSLEKPYAGDNDYDWAVSGYEPTPTIIEAAVSLYREHTVEDITRHDGDIESTMQGLTHIIDECRNHARKAVCFVTGVPGAGKTLIGLQTAINEFEKGEKAVYLSGNFPLVEVLQEALARDLVRRSKEDYKSGRSGTKPCTKAEARSRVKTFIQMIHHYRDLYLEGTEIRDGEIVPKEGYFRTHTDKAYIPTEHIAIFDEAQRAWTKDELARFMGKKKKLHGFPYSEPEYLISCMDRQTDWGLVVCLVGGGQEINKGEAGLSEWINAINRKFSHWHVYLSDRLHEKEYAEGRALETLTLNKDQIHVETSLHLSVSMRSFRAEKVSLFVHQLLELHPQQAHDTLTELCNYPIAVTRSLDTAKKWLKQKARGSERYGILACSKGERLKAISVNVRYKPDFVHWFLDNDDDIRSSNALEDTLTEFEVQGLEIDWSCVVWDADLRLDTNAMRWQHHQLRGGAAWQRINKESNQAYQINAYRVLLTRARQGMIIVVPEGDHGVPPDSTRLPGYYDGVYTYLRRIGIPEI
;
A
#
# COMPACT_ATOMS: atom_id res chain seq x y z
N MET A 1 6.85 22.57 14.56
CA MET A 1 6.92 21.92 15.88
C MET A 1 6.52 20.47 15.66
N PRO A 2 7.12 19.47 16.34
CA PRO A 2 6.64 18.11 16.21
C PRO A 2 5.16 18.04 16.60
N ALA A 3 4.36 17.29 15.84
CA ALA A 3 2.93 17.14 16.11
C ALA A 3 2.72 16.44 17.45
N ILE A 4 1.92 17.02 18.33
CA ILE A 4 1.53 16.39 19.61
C ILE A 4 0.62 15.20 19.28
N ARG A 5 1.02 14.01 19.72
CA ARG A 5 0.34 12.74 19.35
C ARG A 5 -0.58 12.19 20.45
N PHE A 6 -0.86 12.92 21.48
CA PHE A 6 -1.66 12.47 22.62
C PHE A 6 -2.57 13.58 23.12
N TYR A 7 -3.67 13.21 23.76
CA TYR A 7 -4.58 14.18 24.38
C TYR A 7 -4.08 14.66 25.74
N TYR A 8 -3.42 13.78 26.48
CA TYR A 8 -2.85 14.10 27.78
C TYR A 8 -1.55 13.35 28.01
N SER A 9 -0.58 13.99 28.65
CA SER A 9 0.63 13.35 29.17
C SER A 9 1.06 13.97 30.48
N ASP A 10 1.66 13.14 31.33
CA ASP A 10 2.29 13.58 32.55
C ASP A 10 3.32 12.54 33.02
N THR A 11 4.22 12.92 33.94
CA THR A 11 4.98 11.94 34.72
C THR A 11 4.02 11.10 35.56
N ILE A 12 4.36 9.85 35.88
CA ILE A 12 3.53 9.04 36.78
C ILE A 12 3.33 9.75 38.12
N HIS A 13 4.35 10.46 38.60
CA HIS A 13 4.29 11.27 39.81
C HIS A 13 3.15 12.30 39.77
N ASP A 14 3.18 13.16 38.77
CA ASP A 14 2.21 14.23 38.62
C ASP A 14 0.80 13.71 38.28
N PHE A 15 0.72 12.65 37.47
CA PHE A 15 -0.54 11.97 37.16
C PHE A 15 -1.26 11.44 38.40
N LEU A 16 -0.51 10.85 39.35
CA LEU A 16 -1.07 10.34 40.61
C LEU A 16 -1.60 11.45 41.51
N ASP A 17 -0.96 12.64 41.49
CA ASP A 17 -1.33 13.78 42.34
C ASP A 17 -2.46 14.64 41.76
N ARG A 18 -2.70 14.60 40.42
CA ARG A 18 -3.80 15.36 39.81
C ARG A 18 -5.14 14.72 40.09
N CYS A 19 -6.20 15.54 40.18
CA CYS A 19 -7.55 14.99 40.26
C CYS A 19 -8.05 14.50 38.89
N THR A 20 -8.93 13.51 38.90
CA THR A 20 -9.50 12.88 37.68
C THR A 20 -10.18 13.92 36.79
N ASP A 21 -10.95 14.85 37.37
CA ASP A 21 -11.66 15.90 36.62
C ASP A 21 -10.70 16.84 35.87
N GLU A 22 -9.53 17.15 36.45
CA GLU A 22 -8.53 17.97 35.77
C GLU A 22 -7.93 17.26 34.56
N ILE A 23 -7.66 15.96 34.68
CA ILE A 23 -7.13 15.14 33.59
C ILE A 23 -8.16 15.07 32.45
N ILE A 24 -9.41 14.76 32.76
CA ILE A 24 -10.51 14.70 31.80
C ILE A 24 -10.71 16.06 31.11
N GLY A 25 -10.64 17.16 31.88
CA GLY A 25 -10.76 18.52 31.32
C GLY A 25 -9.67 18.81 30.28
N LYS A 26 -8.43 18.37 30.47
CA LYS A 26 -7.34 18.52 29.51
C LYS A 26 -7.55 17.63 28.27
N MET A 27 -7.95 16.37 28.46
CA MET A 27 -8.26 15.46 27.37
C MET A 27 -9.41 15.98 26.51
N ALA A 28 -10.46 16.51 27.13
CA ALA A 28 -11.58 17.12 26.46
C ALA A 28 -11.20 18.34 25.61
N GLN A 29 -10.29 19.19 26.10
CA GLN A 29 -9.78 20.34 25.34
C GLN A 29 -8.92 19.92 24.13
N ALA A 30 -8.22 18.81 24.22
CA ALA A 30 -7.39 18.28 23.14
C ALA A 30 -8.19 17.47 22.12
N SER A 31 -9.41 17.03 22.47
CA SER A 31 -10.28 16.28 21.56
C SER A 31 -10.85 17.17 20.47
N ALA A 32 -10.64 16.78 19.22
CA ALA A 32 -11.22 17.46 18.05
C ALA A 32 -12.70 17.06 17.79
N HIS A 33 -13.26 16.14 18.57
CA HIS A 33 -14.59 15.56 18.37
C HIS A 33 -15.53 15.94 19.53
N ASP A 34 -16.83 15.99 19.24
CA ASP A 34 -17.86 16.13 20.29
C ASP A 34 -17.80 14.92 21.22
N LEU A 35 -17.57 15.17 22.49
CA LEU A 35 -17.51 14.15 23.54
C LEU A 35 -18.92 13.64 23.84
N ASN A 36 -19.05 12.32 23.96
CA ASN A 36 -20.25 11.69 24.50
C ASN A 36 -19.98 11.15 25.92
N ASP A 37 -21.06 10.86 26.66
CA ASP A 37 -20.96 10.37 28.03
C ASP A 37 -20.20 9.04 28.11
N GLU A 38 -20.34 8.14 27.11
CA GLU A 38 -19.64 6.84 27.07
C GLU A 38 -18.11 6.99 26.99
N THR A 39 -17.62 7.96 26.23
CA THR A 39 -16.17 8.23 26.13
C THR A 39 -15.63 8.80 27.44
N THR A 40 -16.37 9.70 28.08
CA THR A 40 -15.97 10.28 29.34
C THR A 40 -15.96 9.23 30.45
N ASP A 41 -16.96 8.35 30.51
CA ASP A 41 -17.03 7.24 31.47
C ASP A 41 -15.87 6.23 31.26
N SER A 42 -15.45 6.00 30.03
CA SER A 42 -14.28 5.16 29.72
C SER A 42 -13.01 5.80 30.30
N TRP A 43 -12.75 7.08 30.04
CA TRP A 43 -11.60 7.79 30.58
C TRP A 43 -11.56 7.81 32.10
N VAL A 44 -12.72 8.00 32.76
CA VAL A 44 -12.78 7.90 34.22
C VAL A 44 -12.30 6.54 34.72
N CYS A 45 -12.82 5.47 34.14
CA CYS A 45 -12.45 4.10 34.50
C CYS A 45 -10.95 3.83 34.27
N GLU A 46 -10.42 4.25 33.13
CA GLU A 46 -9.00 4.10 32.78
C GLU A 46 -8.09 4.82 33.78
N ILE A 47 -8.41 6.09 34.11
CA ILE A 47 -7.65 6.90 35.04
C ILE A 47 -7.67 6.28 36.44
N GLU A 48 -8.84 5.83 36.93
CA GLU A 48 -8.97 5.22 38.26
C GLU A 48 -8.17 3.91 38.37
N VAL A 49 -8.29 3.01 37.39
CA VAL A 49 -7.50 1.76 37.34
C VAL A 49 -6.01 2.06 37.32
N LEU A 50 -5.57 3.02 36.51
CA LEU A 50 -4.15 3.34 36.37
C LEU A 50 -3.59 4.02 37.61
N LYS A 51 -4.34 4.86 38.33
CA LYS A 51 -3.89 5.44 39.61
C LYS A 51 -3.58 4.38 40.66
N ASP A 52 -4.41 3.35 40.74
CA ASP A 52 -4.17 2.23 41.67
C ASP A 52 -2.96 1.40 41.24
N VAL A 53 -2.87 1.05 39.95
CA VAL A 53 -1.86 0.13 39.42
C VAL A 53 -0.48 0.77 39.32
N LEU A 54 -0.38 2.08 39.02
CA LEU A 54 0.87 2.79 38.82
C LEU A 54 1.46 3.38 40.12
N ALA A 55 0.75 3.37 41.23
CA ALA A 55 1.22 3.90 42.52
C ALA A 55 2.60 3.36 42.95
N PRO A 56 2.96 2.06 42.75
CA PRO A 56 4.30 1.55 43.07
C PRO A 56 5.42 2.09 42.17
N TYR A 57 5.08 2.71 41.07
CA TYR A 57 6.01 3.18 40.01
C TYR A 57 6.08 4.71 39.93
N ARG A 58 5.68 5.42 40.99
CA ARG A 58 5.49 6.88 41.06
C ARG A 58 6.59 7.70 40.39
N ASP A 59 7.85 7.35 40.60
CA ASP A 59 9.00 8.12 40.11
C ASP A 59 9.74 7.40 38.97
N ARG A 60 9.05 6.56 38.21
CA ARG A 60 9.69 5.63 37.26
C ARG A 60 9.22 5.75 35.83
N GLY A 61 8.62 6.87 35.44
CA GLY A 61 8.20 7.04 34.06
C GLY A 61 7.03 7.99 33.84
N SER A 62 6.36 7.85 32.71
CA SER A 62 5.32 8.74 32.23
C SER A 62 4.14 7.99 31.61
N VAL A 63 2.98 8.67 31.51
CA VAL A 63 1.76 8.16 30.88
C VAL A 63 1.29 9.11 29.80
N PHE A 64 0.73 8.54 28.74
CA PHE A 64 0.18 9.23 27.58
C PHE A 64 -1.18 8.64 27.26
N PHE A 65 -2.23 9.47 27.26
CA PHE A 65 -3.60 9.05 26.95
C PHE A 65 -3.99 9.44 25.53
N GLU A 66 -4.80 8.60 24.89
CA GLU A 66 -5.28 8.77 23.52
C GLU A 66 -4.10 9.01 22.56
N TYR A 67 -3.12 8.10 22.61
CA TYR A 67 -1.90 8.21 21.83
C TYR A 67 -2.17 7.85 20.36
N ASN A 68 -2.00 8.82 19.47
CA ASN A 68 -2.24 8.64 18.04
C ASN A 68 -1.21 7.72 17.40
N ILE A 69 -1.69 6.68 16.73
CA ILE A 69 -0.91 5.79 15.84
C ILE A 69 -1.24 6.20 14.40
N PRO A 70 -0.47 7.08 13.77
CA PRO A 70 -0.88 7.76 12.53
C PRO A 70 -1.19 6.80 11.37
N ARG A 71 -0.38 5.74 11.17
CA ARG A 71 -0.57 4.76 10.10
C ARG A 71 -1.96 4.12 10.12
N MET A 72 -2.49 3.84 11.31
CA MET A 72 -3.78 3.17 11.46
C MET A 72 -4.96 4.14 11.52
N GLY A 73 -4.69 5.45 11.63
CA GLY A 73 -5.73 6.45 11.89
C GLY A 73 -6.52 6.12 13.15
N ARG A 74 -5.85 5.55 14.16
CA ARG A 74 -6.41 5.10 15.43
C ARG A 74 -5.55 5.59 16.58
N ARG A 75 -6.08 5.51 17.79
CA ARG A 75 -5.37 5.85 19.02
C ARG A 75 -5.29 4.64 19.93
N ALA A 76 -4.13 4.48 20.59
CA ALA A 76 -4.03 3.60 21.73
C ALA A 76 -4.60 4.34 22.95
N ASP A 77 -5.47 3.69 23.70
CA ASP A 77 -6.12 4.32 24.84
C ASP A 77 -5.08 4.89 25.82
N VAL A 78 -4.07 4.09 26.19
CA VAL A 78 -2.96 4.53 27.05
C VAL A 78 -1.64 3.91 26.63
N ILE A 79 -0.59 4.73 26.61
CA ILE A 79 0.80 4.27 26.62
C ILE A 79 1.41 4.61 27.98
N ALA A 80 1.98 3.63 28.68
CA ALA A 80 2.77 3.84 29.87
C ALA A 80 4.25 3.52 29.59
N LEU A 81 5.12 4.47 29.84
CA LEU A 81 6.56 4.27 29.81
C LEU A 81 7.06 4.06 31.24
N ILE A 82 7.59 2.89 31.56
CA ILE A 82 8.10 2.60 32.90
C ILE A 82 9.51 1.99 32.78
N ASP A 83 10.51 2.62 33.36
CA ASP A 83 11.92 2.22 33.25
C ASP A 83 12.38 2.04 31.79
N GLY A 84 11.85 2.81 30.86
CA GLY A 84 12.17 2.72 29.44
C GLY A 84 11.46 1.59 28.66
N ILE A 85 10.63 0.77 29.30
CA ILE A 85 9.78 -0.24 28.68
C ILE A 85 8.45 0.40 28.29
N VAL A 86 7.98 0.14 27.07
CA VAL A 86 6.74 0.70 26.53
C VAL A 86 5.60 -0.29 26.77
N PHE A 87 4.61 0.10 27.53
CA PHE A 87 3.36 -0.66 27.72
C PHE A 87 2.27 -0.03 26.88
N VAL A 88 1.69 -0.80 25.95
CA VAL A 88 0.55 -0.41 25.13
C VAL A 88 -0.71 -1.00 25.76
N LEU A 89 -1.53 -0.16 26.34
CA LEU A 89 -2.72 -0.56 27.08
C LEU A 89 -3.97 -0.22 26.27
N GLU A 90 -4.75 -1.21 25.92
CA GLU A 90 -6.04 -1.08 25.24
C GLU A 90 -7.16 -1.47 26.21
N PHE A 91 -8.09 -0.58 26.49
CA PHE A 91 -9.14 -0.78 27.47
C PHE A 91 -10.47 -1.19 26.80
N LYS A 92 -11.19 -2.12 27.43
CA LYS A 92 -12.56 -2.50 27.05
C LYS A 92 -13.50 -2.31 28.25
N THR A 93 -13.79 -1.05 28.53
CA THR A 93 -14.58 -0.63 29.68
C THR A 93 -16.08 -0.94 29.52
N LEU A 94 -16.63 -0.78 28.32
CA LEU A 94 -18.06 -0.96 28.04
C LEU A 94 -18.46 -2.45 27.92
N THR A 95 -17.67 -3.26 27.22
CA THR A 95 -17.97 -4.68 27.01
C THR A 95 -17.50 -5.56 28.16
N GLN A 96 -16.50 -5.09 28.89
CA GLN A 96 -15.86 -5.77 30.01
C GLN A 96 -15.43 -7.22 29.73
N LYS A 97 -15.12 -7.55 28.46
CA LYS A 97 -14.73 -8.88 28.00
C LYS A 97 -13.53 -8.82 27.09
N PHE A 98 -12.69 -9.84 27.17
CA PHE A 98 -11.61 -10.03 26.24
C PHE A 98 -12.16 -10.45 24.86
N ALA A 99 -12.11 -9.53 23.90
CA ALA A 99 -12.43 -9.83 22.52
C ALA A 99 -11.12 -10.04 21.74
N HIS A 100 -11.10 -11.01 20.84
CA HIS A 100 -9.93 -11.27 19.98
C HIS A 100 -9.52 -10.04 19.17
N GLU A 101 -10.50 -9.26 18.72
CA GLU A 101 -10.26 -7.99 17.99
C GLU A 101 -9.49 -6.97 18.83
N GLY A 102 -9.83 -6.79 20.12
CA GLY A 102 -9.10 -5.89 21.02
C GLY A 102 -7.67 -6.35 21.30
N LEU A 103 -7.47 -7.67 21.40
CA LEU A 103 -6.15 -8.26 21.61
C LEU A 103 -5.25 -8.02 20.40
N MET A 104 -5.77 -8.23 19.18
CA MET A 104 -5.05 -7.94 17.95
C MET A 104 -4.78 -6.44 17.81
N GLN A 105 -5.71 -5.58 18.19
CA GLN A 105 -5.56 -4.14 18.16
C GLN A 105 -4.38 -3.66 19.03
N ALA A 106 -4.29 -4.12 20.28
CA ALA A 106 -3.17 -3.79 21.17
C ALA A 106 -1.82 -4.29 20.58
N TRP A 107 -1.84 -5.47 19.99
CA TRP A 107 -0.64 -6.04 19.35
C TRP A 107 -0.20 -5.24 18.12
N ASP A 108 -1.14 -4.90 17.26
CA ASP A 108 -0.88 -4.09 16.06
C ASP A 108 -0.28 -2.71 16.43
N TYR A 109 -0.77 -2.06 17.47
CA TYR A 109 -0.20 -0.82 17.98
C TYR A 109 1.25 -0.98 18.46
N ALA A 110 1.55 -2.07 19.17
CA ALA A 110 2.90 -2.37 19.62
C ALA A 110 3.85 -2.61 18.44
N ILE A 111 3.39 -3.36 17.41
CA ILE A 111 4.14 -3.63 16.18
C ILE A 111 4.37 -2.33 15.39
N ASP A 112 3.37 -1.47 15.32
CA ASP A 112 3.47 -0.18 14.62
C ASP A 112 4.47 0.77 15.30
N LEU A 113 4.40 0.91 16.61
CA LEU A 113 5.38 1.69 17.37
C LEU A 113 6.80 1.15 17.15
N LYS A 114 6.97 -0.18 17.18
CA LYS A 114 8.26 -0.82 16.95
C LYS A 114 8.86 -0.54 15.59
N ASN A 115 8.03 -0.60 14.56
CA ASN A 115 8.48 -0.50 13.17
C ASN A 115 8.67 0.95 12.70
N PHE A 116 7.90 1.89 13.24
CA PHE A 116 7.77 3.22 12.65
C PHE A 116 8.15 4.38 13.57
N GLN A 117 8.20 4.17 14.89
CA GLN A 117 8.66 5.21 15.81
C GLN A 117 10.15 5.07 16.11
N GLU A 118 10.90 6.14 15.91
CA GLU A 118 12.36 6.16 15.97
C GLU A 118 12.89 5.63 17.31
N ASP A 119 12.45 6.20 18.41
CA ASP A 119 12.94 5.85 19.75
C ASP A 119 12.31 4.57 20.33
N SER A 120 11.43 3.90 19.59
CA SER A 120 10.88 2.59 19.94
C SER A 120 11.70 1.41 19.40
N ARG A 121 12.62 1.65 18.45
CA ARG A 121 13.36 0.58 17.73
C ARG A 121 14.13 -0.35 18.66
N ASP A 122 14.72 0.15 19.71
CA ASP A 122 15.54 -0.63 20.64
C ASP A 122 14.83 -0.98 21.96
N ARG A 123 13.62 -0.42 22.20
CA ARG A 123 12.86 -0.64 23.44
C ARG A 123 12.06 -1.95 23.37
N SER A 124 11.81 -2.52 24.54
CA SER A 124 10.82 -3.60 24.72
C SER A 124 9.42 -3.02 24.72
N ILE A 125 8.49 -3.63 23.96
CA ILE A 125 7.11 -3.18 23.84
C ILE A 125 6.16 -4.29 24.23
N ILE A 126 5.28 -4.00 25.20
CA ILE A 126 4.38 -4.97 25.83
C ILE A 126 2.93 -4.54 25.57
N PRO A 127 2.20 -5.19 24.67
CA PRO A 127 0.78 -4.96 24.48
C PRO A 127 -0.06 -5.67 25.54
N ILE A 128 -1.04 -4.98 26.12
CA ILE A 128 -1.95 -5.53 27.12
C ILE A 128 -3.38 -5.08 26.81
N LEU A 129 -4.27 -6.05 26.63
CA LEU A 129 -5.71 -5.82 26.59
C LEU A 129 -6.25 -5.80 28.03
N VAL A 130 -6.85 -4.69 28.42
CA VAL A 130 -7.38 -4.48 29.77
C VAL A 130 -8.91 -4.49 29.73
N ALA A 131 -9.53 -5.46 30.42
CA ALA A 131 -10.97 -5.52 30.64
C ALA A 131 -11.21 -5.45 32.18
N PRO A 132 -11.47 -4.25 32.74
CA PRO A 132 -11.38 -3.99 34.18
C PRO A 132 -12.19 -4.91 35.08
N ALA A 133 -13.39 -5.31 34.65
CA ALA A 133 -14.30 -6.14 35.43
C ALA A 133 -14.30 -7.64 35.02
N GLU A 134 -13.41 -8.05 34.14
CA GLU A 134 -13.33 -9.47 33.71
C GLU A 134 -12.83 -10.36 34.85
N ALA A 135 -13.21 -11.62 34.83
CA ALA A 135 -12.86 -12.60 35.86
C ALA A 135 -11.37 -13.00 35.79
N ASP A 136 -10.71 -13.18 36.93
CA ASP A 136 -9.27 -13.51 37.00
C ASP A 136 -8.89 -14.78 36.21
N HIS A 137 -9.78 -15.78 36.13
CA HIS A 137 -9.52 -17.03 35.39
C HIS A 137 -9.51 -16.86 33.85
N ASN A 138 -10.01 -15.75 33.35
CA ASN A 138 -9.97 -15.42 31.92
C ASN A 138 -8.72 -14.57 31.55
N CYS A 139 -7.98 -14.09 32.57
CA CYS A 139 -6.75 -13.35 32.34
C CYS A 139 -5.66 -14.29 31.83
N HIS A 140 -4.83 -13.78 30.90
CA HIS A 140 -3.70 -14.51 30.36
C HIS A 140 -2.45 -13.60 30.42
N ILE A 141 -1.57 -13.91 31.39
CA ILE A 141 -0.36 -13.16 31.64
C ILE A 141 0.83 -14.10 31.42
N GLU A 142 1.35 -14.09 30.22
CA GLU A 142 2.53 -14.85 29.84
C GLU A 142 3.50 -13.91 29.13
N LEU A 143 4.79 -14.02 29.40
CA LEU A 143 5.82 -13.20 28.82
C LEU A 143 6.59 -14.01 27.77
N GLN A 144 6.22 -13.87 26.50
CA GLN A 144 6.92 -14.46 25.37
C GLN A 144 7.49 -13.37 24.47
N GLN A 145 8.81 -13.36 24.31
CA GLN A 145 9.55 -12.40 23.51
C GLN A 145 9.67 -12.87 22.06
N TYR A 146 9.49 -11.92 21.13
CA TYR A 146 9.89 -12.07 19.73
C TYR A 146 11.26 -11.44 19.47
N GLU A 147 11.86 -11.75 18.32
CA GLU A 147 13.22 -11.32 17.95
C GLU A 147 13.42 -9.80 17.98
N ASP A 148 12.35 -9.04 17.72
CA ASP A 148 12.33 -7.56 17.67
C ASP A 148 12.02 -6.90 19.02
N LYS A 149 11.92 -7.66 20.10
CA LYS A 149 11.54 -7.17 21.44
C LYS A 149 10.09 -6.65 21.55
N VAL A 150 9.21 -6.99 20.61
CA VAL A 150 7.76 -6.93 20.85
C VAL A 150 7.36 -8.22 21.52
N TYR A 151 6.51 -8.15 22.52
CA TYR A 151 6.06 -9.32 23.27
C TYR A 151 4.66 -9.77 22.83
N ASN A 152 4.30 -11.02 23.16
CA ASN A 152 2.93 -11.49 22.95
C ASN A 152 1.95 -10.61 23.74
N PRO A 153 0.74 -10.39 23.20
CA PRO A 153 -0.25 -9.59 23.92
C PRO A 153 -0.77 -10.33 25.15
N MET A 154 -0.91 -9.61 26.27
CA MET A 154 -1.48 -10.11 27.52
C MET A 154 -2.93 -9.69 27.67
N GLN A 155 -3.68 -10.42 28.51
CA GLN A 155 -5.05 -10.12 28.88
C GLN A 155 -5.14 -9.96 30.39
N ALA A 156 -5.53 -8.77 30.86
CA ALA A 156 -5.56 -8.44 32.27
C ALA A 156 -6.84 -7.71 32.68
N ASN A 157 -7.36 -8.00 33.88
CA ASN A 157 -8.34 -7.15 34.54
C ASN A 157 -7.63 -6.11 35.44
N SER A 158 -8.38 -5.28 36.16
CA SER A 158 -7.80 -4.24 37.05
C SER A 158 -6.77 -4.78 38.05
N ARG A 159 -6.98 -5.97 38.60
CA ARG A 159 -6.07 -6.59 39.58
C ARG A 159 -4.86 -7.22 38.92
N GLN A 160 -5.10 -7.94 37.84
CA GLN A 160 -4.07 -8.67 37.12
C GLN A 160 -3.15 -7.76 36.30
N LEU A 161 -3.57 -6.53 36.01
CA LEU A 161 -2.70 -5.52 35.36
C LEU A 161 -1.48 -5.21 36.25
N ALA A 162 -1.65 -5.05 37.55
CA ALA A 162 -0.54 -4.85 38.48
C ALA A 162 0.43 -6.05 38.47
N VAL A 163 -0.10 -7.28 38.37
CA VAL A 163 0.72 -8.51 38.26
C VAL A 163 1.49 -8.51 36.94
N ALA A 164 0.84 -8.17 35.83
CA ALA A 164 1.49 -8.10 34.50
C ALA A 164 2.65 -7.09 34.49
N LEU A 165 2.42 -5.88 34.98
CA LEU A 165 3.48 -4.86 35.07
C LEU A 165 4.65 -5.34 35.94
N SER A 166 4.35 -5.90 37.12
CA SER A 166 5.38 -6.42 38.03
C SER A 166 6.20 -7.57 37.42
N LEU A 167 5.54 -8.50 36.74
CA LEU A 167 6.20 -9.61 36.02
C LEU A 167 7.19 -9.06 34.98
N VAL A 168 6.73 -8.17 34.11
CA VAL A 168 7.54 -7.59 33.04
C VAL A 168 8.73 -6.83 33.64
N LEU A 169 8.49 -5.90 34.58
CA LEU A 169 9.54 -5.05 35.15
C LEU A 169 10.55 -5.81 36.01
N SER A 170 10.20 -7.00 36.51
CA SER A 170 11.14 -7.88 37.22
C SER A 170 11.92 -8.83 36.31
N SER A 171 11.39 -9.11 35.11
CA SER A 171 11.96 -10.09 34.18
C SER A 171 12.86 -9.47 33.12
N LEU A 172 12.67 -8.19 32.79
CA LEU A 172 13.40 -7.53 31.72
C LEU A 172 14.50 -6.62 32.24
N GLU A 173 15.62 -6.60 31.53
CA GLU A 173 16.68 -5.63 31.75
C GLU A 173 16.17 -4.23 31.45
N LYS A 174 16.50 -3.28 32.31
CA LYS A 174 16.14 -1.87 32.11
C LYS A 174 16.96 -1.33 30.94
N PRO A 175 16.32 -0.84 29.88
CA PRO A 175 17.06 -0.10 28.86
C PRO A 175 17.69 1.16 29.52
N TYR A 176 18.73 1.68 28.90
CA TYR A 176 19.51 2.81 29.39
C TYR A 176 18.61 3.98 29.81
N ALA A 177 18.69 4.38 31.09
CA ALA A 177 17.93 5.50 31.63
C ALA A 177 18.63 6.82 31.26
N GLY A 178 18.26 7.40 30.15
CA GLY A 178 18.89 8.64 29.68
C GLY A 178 17.99 9.57 28.87
N ASP A 179 16.91 9.03 28.31
CA ASP A 179 16.03 9.81 27.46
C ASP A 179 14.81 10.31 28.25
N ASN A 180 14.43 11.56 28.01
CA ASN A 180 13.19 12.12 28.49
C ASN A 180 12.02 11.35 27.82
N ASP A 181 11.10 10.81 28.61
CA ASP A 181 9.94 10.06 28.09
C ASP A 181 9.06 10.90 27.15
N TYR A 182 9.04 12.23 27.36
CA TYR A 182 8.36 13.14 26.46
C TYR A 182 9.04 13.19 25.08
N ASP A 183 10.37 13.16 25.02
CA ASP A 183 11.11 13.14 23.75
C ASP A 183 10.80 11.86 22.97
N TRP A 184 10.67 10.72 23.65
CA TRP A 184 10.16 9.49 23.04
C TRP A 184 8.77 9.68 22.42
N ALA A 185 7.84 10.30 23.15
CA ALA A 185 6.46 10.46 22.68
C ALA A 185 6.34 11.36 21.44
N VAL A 186 7.27 12.31 21.26
CA VAL A 186 7.30 13.23 20.11
C VAL A 186 8.39 12.88 19.09
N SER A 187 9.13 11.77 19.29
CA SER A 187 10.19 11.33 18.38
C SER A 187 9.68 11.06 16.97
N GLY A 188 10.58 10.96 16.00
CA GLY A 188 10.24 10.73 14.61
C GLY A 188 9.34 9.51 14.43
N TYR A 189 8.28 9.65 13.66
CA TYR A 189 7.40 8.54 13.27
C TYR A 189 7.36 8.47 11.76
N GLU A 190 7.88 7.38 11.20
CA GLU A 190 8.08 7.18 9.78
C GLU A 190 7.22 6.01 9.28
N PRO A 191 5.88 6.18 9.16
CA PRO A 191 5.04 5.11 8.71
C PRO A 191 5.22 4.86 7.21
N THR A 192 5.15 3.59 6.85
CA THR A 192 5.06 3.18 5.45
C THR A 192 3.76 2.41 5.25
N PRO A 193 2.59 3.10 5.19
CA PRO A 193 1.33 2.41 5.01
C PRO A 193 1.28 1.69 3.66
N THR A 194 0.54 0.59 3.57
CA THR A 194 0.17 0.03 2.28
C THR A 194 -0.70 1.03 1.53
N ILE A 195 -0.76 0.92 0.21
CA ILE A 195 -1.66 1.77 -0.59
C ILE A 195 -3.12 1.67 -0.15
N ILE A 196 -3.54 0.52 0.38
CA ILE A 196 -4.89 0.29 0.90
C ILE A 196 -5.10 1.09 2.20
N GLU A 197 -4.19 0.96 3.16
CA GLU A 197 -4.24 1.68 4.44
C GLU A 197 -4.20 3.19 4.21
N ALA A 198 -3.30 3.63 3.36
CA ALA A 198 -3.17 5.04 2.98
C ALA A 198 -4.46 5.59 2.34
N ALA A 199 -5.03 4.87 1.37
CA ALA A 199 -6.27 5.28 0.71
C ALA A 199 -7.45 5.36 1.70
N VAL A 200 -7.57 4.40 2.61
CA VAL A 200 -8.61 4.41 3.66
C VAL A 200 -8.40 5.58 4.61
N SER A 201 -7.17 5.87 5.00
CA SER A 201 -6.83 7.00 5.88
C SER A 201 -7.15 8.33 5.22
N LEU A 202 -6.76 8.54 3.97
CA LEU A 202 -7.10 9.72 3.18
C LEU A 202 -8.61 9.94 3.06
N TYR A 203 -9.35 8.86 2.85
CA TYR A 203 -10.81 8.93 2.75
C TYR A 203 -11.51 9.23 4.09
N ARG A 204 -10.77 9.23 5.21
CA ARG A 204 -11.21 9.60 6.56
C ARG A 204 -10.85 11.04 6.93
N GLU A 205 -10.60 11.91 5.97
CA GLU A 205 -10.20 13.31 6.20
C GLU A 205 -8.78 13.49 6.78
N HIS A 206 -7.92 12.48 6.67
CA HIS A 206 -6.49 12.64 6.97
C HIS A 206 -5.75 13.14 5.72
N THR A 207 -4.72 13.95 5.92
CA THR A 207 -3.85 14.37 4.83
C THR A 207 -2.76 13.34 4.57
N VAL A 208 -2.10 13.40 3.40
CA VAL A 208 -0.91 12.54 3.13
C VAL A 208 0.16 12.78 4.18
N GLU A 209 0.30 14.01 4.66
CA GLU A 209 1.25 14.42 5.69
C GLU A 209 1.02 13.69 7.02
N ASP A 210 -0.25 13.41 7.37
CA ASP A 210 -0.59 12.68 8.61
C ASP A 210 -0.19 11.21 8.58
N ILE A 211 -0.06 10.64 7.38
CA ILE A 211 0.13 9.19 7.18
C ILE A 211 1.47 8.83 6.59
N THR A 212 2.31 9.81 6.26
CA THR A 212 3.60 9.60 5.63
C THR A 212 4.71 10.33 6.38
N ARG A 213 5.94 10.01 6.01
CA ARG A 213 7.11 10.74 6.46
C ARG A 213 6.98 12.23 6.08
N HIS A 214 7.33 13.13 6.99
CA HIS A 214 7.35 14.58 6.74
C HIS A 214 8.43 14.94 5.70
N ASP A 215 8.15 14.68 4.43
CA ASP A 215 8.97 15.14 3.32
C ASP A 215 8.23 16.25 2.57
N GLY A 216 8.82 17.43 2.56
CA GLY A 216 8.28 18.63 1.91
C GLY A 216 7.94 18.46 0.42
N ASP A 217 8.42 17.38 -0.22
CA ASP A 217 8.15 17.07 -1.62
C ASP A 217 6.67 16.74 -1.89
N ILE A 218 6.02 15.98 -1.00
CA ILE A 218 4.61 15.61 -1.18
C ILE A 218 3.71 16.81 -1.02
N GLU A 219 3.93 17.59 0.06
CA GLU A 219 3.19 18.83 0.30
C GLU A 219 3.37 19.81 -0.86
N SER A 220 4.62 20.03 -1.30
CA SER A 220 4.95 20.88 -2.43
C SER A 220 4.24 20.41 -3.71
N THR A 221 4.20 19.09 -3.98
CA THR A 221 3.54 18.54 -5.16
C THR A 221 2.01 18.70 -5.08
N MET A 222 1.42 18.49 -3.92
CA MET A 222 -0.01 18.70 -3.71
C MET A 222 -0.42 20.17 -3.87
N GLN A 223 0.38 21.08 -3.32
CA GLN A 223 0.18 22.53 -3.50
C GLN A 223 0.35 22.93 -4.97
N GLY A 224 1.37 22.40 -5.66
CA GLY A 224 1.60 22.61 -7.08
C GLY A 224 0.42 22.13 -7.95
N LEU A 225 -0.09 20.92 -7.68
CA LEU A 225 -1.25 20.40 -8.39
C LEU A 225 -2.51 21.23 -8.13
N THR A 226 -2.76 21.64 -6.89
CA THR A 226 -3.89 22.52 -6.55
C THR A 226 -3.80 23.85 -7.28
N HIS A 227 -2.60 24.44 -7.34
CA HIS A 227 -2.37 25.68 -8.10
C HIS A 227 -2.67 25.50 -9.59
N ILE A 228 -2.21 24.41 -10.21
CA ILE A 228 -2.45 24.10 -11.63
C ILE A 228 -3.95 23.90 -11.90
N ILE A 229 -4.66 23.20 -11.02
CA ILE A 229 -6.12 23.03 -11.10
C ILE A 229 -6.83 24.40 -11.09
N ASP A 230 -6.45 25.26 -10.15
CA ASP A 230 -7.04 26.60 -10.02
C ASP A 230 -6.69 27.49 -11.20
N GLU A 231 -5.47 27.42 -11.75
CA GLU A 231 -5.11 28.11 -12.98
C GLU A 231 -5.95 27.67 -14.18
N CYS A 232 -6.09 26.34 -14.37
CA CYS A 232 -6.90 25.80 -15.46
C CYS A 232 -8.36 26.26 -15.34
N ARG A 233 -8.92 26.22 -14.13
CA ARG A 233 -10.30 26.68 -13.84
C ARG A 233 -10.48 28.16 -14.09
N ASN A 234 -9.61 29.01 -13.53
CA ASN A 234 -9.75 30.46 -13.54
C ASN A 234 -9.49 31.07 -14.94
N HIS A 235 -8.67 30.43 -15.75
CA HIS A 235 -8.32 30.93 -17.09
C HIS A 235 -8.97 30.14 -18.24
N ALA A 236 -9.92 29.24 -17.92
CA ALA A 236 -10.58 28.37 -18.89
C ALA A 236 -9.57 27.63 -19.80
N ARG A 237 -8.55 27.03 -19.18
CA ARG A 237 -7.45 26.33 -19.89
C ARG A 237 -7.64 24.83 -19.90
N LYS A 238 -7.16 24.20 -20.96
CA LYS A 238 -6.99 22.76 -21.04
C LYS A 238 -5.51 22.41 -20.91
N ALA A 239 -5.18 21.46 -20.04
CA ALA A 239 -3.79 21.14 -19.77
C ALA A 239 -3.53 19.66 -19.51
N VAL A 240 -2.29 19.23 -19.84
CA VAL A 240 -1.73 17.95 -19.37
C VAL A 240 -0.62 18.25 -18.37
N CYS A 241 -0.64 17.61 -17.21
CA CYS A 241 0.35 17.75 -16.16
C CYS A 241 1.09 16.43 -15.95
N PHE A 242 2.42 16.44 -15.98
CA PHE A 242 3.23 15.24 -15.75
C PHE A 242 3.93 15.32 -14.40
N VAL A 243 3.48 14.46 -13.47
CA VAL A 243 4.12 14.27 -12.16
C VAL A 243 5.06 13.08 -12.25
N THR A 244 6.34 13.32 -11.97
CA THR A 244 7.38 12.29 -11.94
C THR A 244 7.77 11.93 -10.52
N GLY A 245 8.51 10.87 -10.34
CA GLY A 245 9.10 10.54 -9.03
C GLY A 245 9.68 9.13 -8.98
N VAL A 246 10.63 8.96 -8.08
CA VAL A 246 11.30 7.68 -7.85
C VAL A 246 10.31 6.55 -7.50
N PRO A 247 10.66 5.29 -7.69
CA PRO A 247 9.81 4.17 -7.27
C PRO A 247 9.47 4.26 -5.78
N GLY A 248 8.17 4.17 -5.46
CA GLY A 248 7.71 4.27 -4.08
C GLY A 248 7.57 5.68 -3.51
N ALA A 249 7.73 6.74 -4.32
CA ALA A 249 7.62 8.13 -3.86
C ALA A 249 6.18 8.62 -3.58
N GLY A 250 5.17 7.75 -3.63
CA GLY A 250 3.79 8.12 -3.29
C GLY A 250 2.97 8.71 -4.44
N LYS A 251 3.39 8.58 -5.70
CA LYS A 251 2.65 9.09 -6.87
C LYS A 251 1.18 8.67 -6.87
N THR A 252 0.91 7.37 -6.72
CA THR A 252 -0.45 6.82 -6.63
C THR A 252 -1.26 7.47 -5.51
N LEU A 253 -0.62 7.71 -4.37
CA LEU A 253 -1.24 8.32 -3.20
C LEU A 253 -1.62 9.78 -3.46
N ILE A 254 -0.72 10.57 -4.06
CA ILE A 254 -1.01 11.96 -4.47
C ILE A 254 -2.18 12.00 -5.47
N GLY A 255 -2.19 11.09 -6.44
CA GLY A 255 -3.29 11.00 -7.40
C GLY A 255 -4.64 10.69 -6.74
N LEU A 256 -4.66 9.74 -5.80
CA LEU A 256 -5.85 9.40 -5.03
C LEU A 256 -6.33 10.58 -4.17
N GLN A 257 -5.40 11.23 -3.44
CA GLN A 257 -5.75 12.38 -2.60
C GLN A 257 -6.28 13.54 -3.44
N THR A 258 -5.65 13.84 -4.57
CA THR A 258 -6.15 14.89 -5.48
C THR A 258 -7.59 14.57 -5.93
N ALA A 259 -7.87 13.31 -6.30
CA ALA A 259 -9.23 12.92 -6.69
C ALA A 259 -10.24 13.04 -5.55
N ILE A 260 -9.87 12.65 -4.33
CA ILE A 260 -10.73 12.75 -3.14
C ILE A 260 -10.96 14.21 -2.78
N ASN A 261 -9.92 15.04 -2.68
CA ASN A 261 -10.01 16.44 -2.31
C ASN A 261 -10.91 17.24 -3.27
N GLU A 262 -10.75 17.02 -4.57
CA GLU A 262 -11.58 17.73 -5.56
C GLU A 262 -13.02 17.19 -5.56
N PHE A 263 -13.23 15.90 -5.33
CA PHE A 263 -14.56 15.33 -5.17
C PHE A 263 -15.28 15.92 -3.94
N GLU A 264 -14.59 16.15 -2.82
CA GLU A 264 -15.15 16.76 -1.61
C GLU A 264 -15.49 18.24 -1.80
N LYS A 265 -14.71 18.96 -2.61
CA LYS A 265 -15.02 20.35 -3.02
C LYS A 265 -16.22 20.45 -3.98
N GLY A 266 -16.78 19.30 -4.38
CA GLY A 266 -17.92 19.22 -5.31
C GLY A 266 -17.51 19.22 -6.78
N GLU A 267 -16.22 19.20 -7.07
CA GLU A 267 -15.69 19.02 -8.43
C GLU A 267 -15.70 17.54 -8.82
N LYS A 268 -15.83 17.27 -10.10
CA LYS A 268 -15.78 15.90 -10.60
C LYS A 268 -14.37 15.57 -11.08
N ALA A 269 -13.61 14.94 -10.23
CA ALA A 269 -12.30 14.37 -10.53
C ALA A 269 -12.37 12.83 -10.57
N VAL A 270 -11.62 12.21 -11.45
CA VAL A 270 -11.55 10.74 -11.54
C VAL A 270 -10.10 10.26 -11.55
N TYR A 271 -9.81 9.30 -10.67
CA TYR A 271 -8.57 8.54 -10.67
C TYR A 271 -8.72 7.31 -11.55
N LEU A 272 -7.86 7.18 -12.55
CA LEU A 272 -7.88 6.13 -13.57
C LEU A 272 -6.63 5.27 -13.47
N SER A 273 -6.80 3.96 -13.33
CA SER A 273 -5.68 3.02 -13.39
C SER A 273 -5.96 1.86 -14.35
N GLY A 274 -4.93 1.40 -15.02
CA GLY A 274 -4.94 0.18 -15.82
C GLY A 274 -4.83 -1.10 -14.99
N ASN A 275 -4.54 -0.99 -13.69
CA ASN A 275 -4.34 -2.10 -12.79
C ASN A 275 -5.67 -2.56 -12.17
N PHE A 276 -6.27 -3.60 -12.75
CA PHE A 276 -7.58 -4.11 -12.34
C PHE A 276 -7.61 -4.55 -10.86
N PRO A 277 -6.68 -5.38 -10.35
CA PRO A 277 -6.68 -5.77 -8.95
C PRO A 277 -6.60 -4.58 -7.98
N LEU A 278 -5.72 -3.61 -8.26
CA LEU A 278 -5.57 -2.41 -7.43
C LEU A 278 -6.89 -1.63 -7.34
N VAL A 279 -7.55 -1.38 -8.46
CA VAL A 279 -8.81 -0.62 -8.49
C VAL A 279 -9.93 -1.34 -7.73
N GLU A 280 -10.11 -2.65 -7.96
CA GLU A 280 -11.15 -3.43 -7.28
C GLU A 280 -10.92 -3.50 -5.76
N VAL A 281 -9.66 -3.70 -5.33
CA VAL A 281 -9.31 -3.75 -3.91
C VAL A 281 -9.52 -2.40 -3.24
N LEU A 282 -9.07 -1.30 -3.87
CA LEU A 282 -9.27 0.06 -3.34
C LEU A 282 -10.76 0.42 -3.26
N GLN A 283 -11.52 0.16 -4.31
CA GLN A 283 -12.98 0.42 -4.31
C GLN A 283 -13.69 -0.32 -3.17
N GLU A 284 -13.35 -1.59 -2.96
CA GLU A 284 -13.98 -2.38 -1.88
C GLU A 284 -13.49 -1.94 -0.50
N ALA A 285 -12.21 -1.64 -0.30
CA ALA A 285 -11.68 -1.18 0.98
C ALA A 285 -12.35 0.12 1.43
N LEU A 286 -12.44 1.11 0.53
CA LEU A 286 -13.10 2.38 0.81
C LEU A 286 -14.61 2.21 1.03
N ALA A 287 -15.27 1.34 0.27
CA ALA A 287 -16.69 1.06 0.46
C ALA A 287 -16.97 0.39 1.82
N ARG A 288 -16.13 -0.57 2.24
CA ARG A 288 -16.23 -1.21 3.56
C ARG A 288 -16.04 -0.20 4.70
N ASP A 289 -15.08 0.69 4.55
CA ASP A 289 -14.82 1.74 5.54
C ASP A 289 -15.99 2.73 5.65
N LEU A 290 -16.54 3.17 4.52
CA LEU A 290 -17.70 4.07 4.48
C LEU A 290 -18.93 3.44 5.17
N VAL A 291 -19.20 2.15 4.90
CA VAL A 291 -20.30 1.42 5.55
C VAL A 291 -20.07 1.32 7.06
N ARG A 292 -18.84 1.04 7.49
CA ARG A 292 -18.49 0.93 8.91
C ARG A 292 -18.71 2.25 9.63
N ARG A 293 -18.13 3.35 9.13
CA ARG A 293 -18.31 4.71 9.70
C ARG A 293 -19.78 5.11 9.77
N SER A 294 -20.51 4.92 8.69
CA SER A 294 -21.95 5.23 8.64
C SER A 294 -22.75 4.46 9.70
N LYS A 295 -22.37 3.23 10.03
CA LYS A 295 -22.97 2.44 11.12
C LYS A 295 -22.57 2.95 12.50
N GLU A 296 -21.32 3.34 12.69
CA GLU A 296 -20.79 3.91 13.92
C GLU A 296 -21.45 5.25 14.23
N ASP A 297 -21.58 6.14 13.24
CA ASP A 297 -22.24 7.45 13.36
C ASP A 297 -23.73 7.33 13.66
N TYR A 298 -24.41 6.34 13.08
CA TYR A 298 -25.80 6.06 13.38
C TYR A 298 -25.97 5.52 14.81
N LYS A 299 -25.11 4.59 15.25
CA LYS A 299 -25.15 4.00 16.62
C LYS A 299 -24.85 5.04 17.69
N SER A 300 -23.89 5.94 17.44
CA SER A 300 -23.49 7.00 18.36
C SER A 300 -24.42 8.22 18.34
N GLY A 301 -25.48 8.19 17.52
CA GLY A 301 -26.42 9.32 17.40
C GLY A 301 -25.86 10.54 16.69
N ARG A 302 -24.63 10.48 16.15
CA ARG A 302 -24.01 11.57 15.36
C ARG A 302 -24.72 11.80 14.02
N SER A 303 -25.35 10.79 13.47
CA SER A 303 -26.16 10.89 12.25
C SER A 303 -27.55 10.33 12.47
N GLY A 304 -28.58 11.11 12.17
CA GLY A 304 -29.98 10.66 12.15
C GLY A 304 -30.36 9.86 10.88
N THR A 305 -29.46 9.73 9.92
CA THR A 305 -29.68 9.00 8.66
C THR A 305 -29.32 7.54 8.80
N LYS A 306 -30.11 6.64 8.15
CA LYS A 306 -29.79 5.22 8.12
C LYS A 306 -28.39 4.98 7.57
N PRO A 307 -27.67 3.97 8.10
CA PRO A 307 -26.37 3.58 7.57
C PRO A 307 -26.44 3.29 6.07
N CYS A 308 -25.44 3.72 5.33
CA CYS A 308 -25.38 3.44 3.90
C CYS A 308 -25.19 1.94 3.65
N THR A 309 -25.80 1.45 2.59
CA THR A 309 -25.63 0.07 2.14
C THR A 309 -24.29 -0.11 1.43
N LYS A 310 -23.81 -1.34 1.35
CA LYS A 310 -22.58 -1.68 0.61
C LYS A 310 -22.69 -1.29 -0.88
N ALA A 311 -23.87 -1.42 -1.47
CA ALA A 311 -24.10 -1.04 -2.86
C ALA A 311 -24.00 0.47 -3.09
N GLU A 312 -24.59 1.27 -2.20
CA GLU A 312 -24.47 2.74 -2.23
C GLU A 312 -23.02 3.19 -2.02
N ALA A 313 -22.34 2.64 -1.05
CA ALA A 313 -20.94 2.93 -0.79
C ALA A 313 -20.04 2.63 -2.00
N ARG A 314 -20.19 1.45 -2.61
CA ARG A 314 -19.48 1.08 -3.84
C ARG A 314 -19.81 2.02 -5.00
N SER A 315 -21.07 2.38 -5.17
CA SER A 315 -21.48 3.33 -6.21
C SER A 315 -20.79 4.67 -6.04
N ARG A 316 -20.73 5.18 -4.80
CA ARG A 316 -20.05 6.45 -4.49
C ARG A 316 -18.56 6.39 -4.79
N VAL A 317 -17.85 5.35 -4.36
CA VAL A 317 -16.42 5.20 -4.62
C VAL A 317 -16.12 5.08 -6.11
N LYS A 318 -16.96 4.36 -6.86
CA LYS A 318 -16.83 4.22 -8.33
C LYS A 318 -16.96 5.52 -9.10
N THR A 319 -17.47 6.59 -8.51
CA THR A 319 -17.52 7.90 -9.21
C THR A 319 -16.14 8.53 -9.35
N PHE A 320 -15.22 8.29 -8.42
CA PHE A 320 -13.90 8.93 -8.43
C PHE A 320 -12.70 7.94 -8.55
N ILE A 321 -12.91 6.62 -8.45
CA ILE A 321 -11.88 5.61 -8.75
C ILE A 321 -12.42 4.67 -9.81
N GLN A 322 -11.79 4.62 -10.98
CA GLN A 322 -12.26 3.81 -12.10
C GLN A 322 -11.13 3.11 -12.85
N MET A 323 -11.48 2.01 -13.51
CA MET A 323 -10.62 1.39 -14.52
C MET A 323 -10.60 2.25 -15.77
N ILE A 324 -9.39 2.48 -16.31
CA ILE A 324 -9.21 3.22 -17.56
C ILE A 324 -10.08 2.71 -18.69
N HIS A 325 -10.21 1.40 -18.83
CA HIS A 325 -11.02 0.83 -19.92
C HIS A 325 -12.53 1.00 -19.71
N HIS A 326 -13.02 1.08 -18.45
CA HIS A 326 -14.40 1.43 -18.16
C HIS A 326 -14.69 2.89 -18.54
N TYR A 327 -13.80 3.81 -18.15
CA TYR A 327 -13.87 5.21 -18.53
C TYR A 327 -13.86 5.36 -20.06
N ARG A 328 -12.94 4.70 -20.75
CA ARG A 328 -12.89 4.66 -22.21
C ARG A 328 -14.19 4.17 -22.81
N ASP A 329 -14.70 3.02 -22.38
CA ASP A 329 -15.90 2.39 -22.94
C ASP A 329 -17.14 3.26 -22.70
N LEU A 330 -17.22 3.94 -21.54
CA LEU A 330 -18.32 4.86 -21.20
C LEU A 330 -18.39 6.01 -22.20
N TYR A 331 -17.28 6.69 -22.50
CA TYR A 331 -17.25 7.85 -23.40
C TYR A 331 -17.09 7.47 -24.89
N LEU A 332 -16.95 6.18 -25.19
CA LEU A 332 -17.01 5.63 -26.55
C LEU A 332 -18.44 5.25 -26.94
N GLU A 333 -19.30 4.96 -25.97
CA GLU A 333 -20.69 4.62 -26.20
C GLU A 333 -21.41 5.80 -26.89
N GLY A 334 -22.16 5.49 -27.94
CA GLY A 334 -22.86 6.53 -28.73
C GLY A 334 -21.97 7.32 -29.70
N THR A 335 -20.72 6.88 -29.91
CA THR A 335 -19.81 7.46 -30.89
C THR A 335 -19.59 6.55 -32.11
N GLU A 336 -19.08 7.11 -33.19
CA GLU A 336 -18.65 6.39 -34.39
C GLU A 336 -17.32 6.94 -34.89
N ILE A 337 -16.64 6.14 -35.73
CA ILE A 337 -15.44 6.57 -36.40
C ILE A 337 -15.84 7.13 -37.78
N ARG A 338 -15.55 8.44 -37.98
CA ARG A 338 -15.81 9.12 -39.25
C ARG A 338 -14.55 9.91 -39.62
N ASP A 339 -14.02 9.65 -40.83
CA ASP A 339 -12.82 10.31 -41.36
C ASP A 339 -11.57 10.26 -40.42
N GLY A 340 -11.45 9.15 -39.68
CA GLY A 340 -10.34 8.97 -38.76
C GLY A 340 -10.50 9.70 -37.41
N GLU A 341 -11.68 10.23 -37.12
CA GLU A 341 -12.03 10.89 -35.88
C GLU A 341 -13.16 10.16 -35.15
N ILE A 342 -13.20 10.26 -33.81
CA ILE A 342 -14.29 9.72 -32.98
C ILE A 342 -15.31 10.84 -32.76
N VAL A 343 -16.48 10.69 -33.38
CA VAL A 343 -17.53 11.70 -33.36
C VAL A 343 -18.83 11.14 -32.77
N PRO A 344 -19.71 11.98 -32.22
CA PRO A 344 -21.02 11.53 -31.73
C PRO A 344 -21.90 11.02 -32.89
N LYS A 345 -22.58 9.89 -32.67
CA LYS A 345 -23.62 9.44 -33.57
C LYS A 345 -24.78 10.42 -33.59
N GLU A 346 -25.27 10.73 -34.79
CA GLU A 346 -26.37 11.67 -34.96
C GLU A 346 -27.62 11.24 -34.17
N GLY A 347 -28.16 12.11 -33.33
CA GLY A 347 -29.35 11.87 -32.54
C GLY A 347 -29.20 10.92 -31.35
N TYR A 348 -28.06 10.21 -31.19
CA TYR A 348 -27.89 9.22 -30.12
C TYR A 348 -28.13 9.81 -28.73
N PHE A 349 -27.45 10.88 -28.39
CA PHE A 349 -27.53 11.51 -27.05
C PHE A 349 -28.86 12.28 -26.80
N ARG A 350 -29.68 12.47 -27.85
CA ARG A 350 -31.06 12.99 -27.70
C ARG A 350 -32.04 11.89 -27.26
N THR A 351 -31.78 10.65 -27.65
CA THR A 351 -32.63 9.49 -27.32
C THR A 351 -32.15 8.74 -26.09
N HIS A 352 -30.88 8.87 -25.72
CA HIS A 352 -30.26 8.24 -24.57
C HIS A 352 -29.79 9.34 -23.60
N THR A 353 -30.74 9.95 -22.89
CA THR A 353 -30.50 11.11 -22.01
C THR A 353 -29.72 10.74 -20.74
N ASP A 354 -29.59 9.45 -20.42
CA ASP A 354 -28.75 8.90 -19.36
C ASP A 354 -27.27 8.81 -19.77
N LYS A 355 -26.92 9.05 -21.03
CA LYS A 355 -25.56 9.01 -21.58
C LYS A 355 -25.07 10.40 -21.93
N ALA A 356 -23.78 10.63 -21.79
CA ALA A 356 -23.12 11.90 -22.07
C ALA A 356 -21.97 11.72 -23.06
N TYR A 357 -21.89 12.63 -24.03
CA TYR A 357 -20.73 12.72 -24.95
C TYR A 357 -19.56 13.44 -24.29
N ILE A 358 -19.87 14.51 -23.55
CA ILE A 358 -18.89 15.30 -22.80
C ILE A 358 -18.71 14.65 -21.43
N PRO A 359 -17.48 14.34 -21.00
CA PRO A 359 -17.23 13.86 -19.66
C PRO A 359 -17.84 14.78 -18.61
N THR A 360 -18.28 14.20 -17.51
CA THR A 360 -18.74 15.01 -16.37
C THR A 360 -17.58 15.52 -15.53
N GLU A 361 -16.44 14.88 -15.68
CA GLU A 361 -15.19 15.19 -14.98
C GLU A 361 -14.41 16.27 -15.71
N HIS A 362 -13.86 17.21 -14.94
CA HIS A 362 -12.91 18.22 -15.42
C HIS A 362 -11.45 17.80 -15.16
N ILE A 363 -11.26 16.82 -14.28
CA ILE A 363 -9.93 16.33 -13.90
C ILE A 363 -9.89 14.81 -14.08
N ALA A 364 -8.96 14.35 -14.92
CA ALA A 364 -8.67 12.93 -15.09
C ALA A 364 -7.22 12.66 -14.68
N ILE A 365 -7.05 11.84 -13.63
CA ILE A 365 -5.73 11.48 -13.09
C ILE A 365 -5.40 10.08 -13.56
N PHE A 366 -4.35 9.95 -14.35
CA PHE A 366 -3.95 8.69 -14.95
C PHE A 366 -2.71 8.11 -14.24
N ASP A 367 -2.91 7.02 -13.52
CA ASP A 367 -1.84 6.34 -12.81
C ASP A 367 -1.05 5.42 -13.74
N GLU A 368 0.28 5.32 -13.50
CA GLU A 368 1.21 4.57 -14.33
C GLU A 368 1.13 4.97 -15.82
N ALA A 369 1.14 6.28 -16.09
CA ALA A 369 0.89 6.84 -17.42
C ALA A 369 1.86 6.33 -18.51
N GLN A 370 3.08 5.89 -18.14
CA GLN A 370 4.04 5.27 -19.06
C GLN A 370 3.55 3.95 -19.64
N ARG A 371 2.51 3.32 -19.06
CA ARG A 371 1.92 2.04 -19.52
C ARG A 371 0.79 2.20 -20.51
N ALA A 372 0.41 3.41 -20.85
CA ALA A 372 -0.62 3.67 -21.85
C ALA A 372 -0.31 2.96 -23.17
N TRP A 373 -1.34 2.46 -23.82
CA TRP A 373 -1.18 1.65 -25.04
C TRP A 373 -0.92 2.50 -26.26
N THR A 374 -0.01 1.99 -27.12
CA THR A 374 0.21 2.57 -28.44
C THR A 374 -1.04 2.45 -29.30
N LYS A 375 -1.10 3.24 -30.37
CA LYS A 375 -2.19 3.19 -31.37
C LYS A 375 -2.41 1.77 -31.92
N ASP A 376 -1.33 1.05 -32.25
CA ASP A 376 -1.42 -0.29 -32.82
C ASP A 376 -1.97 -1.32 -31.84
N GLU A 377 -1.57 -1.25 -30.57
CA GLU A 377 -2.08 -2.16 -29.54
C GLU A 377 -3.56 -1.88 -29.24
N LEU A 378 -3.92 -0.61 -29.07
CA LEU A 378 -5.31 -0.25 -28.81
C LEU A 378 -6.21 -0.60 -30.00
N ALA A 379 -5.80 -0.30 -31.24
CA ALA A 379 -6.55 -0.67 -32.42
C ALA A 379 -6.74 -2.19 -32.57
N ARG A 380 -5.70 -2.97 -32.25
CA ARG A 380 -5.76 -4.45 -32.22
C ARG A 380 -6.74 -4.95 -31.16
N PHE A 381 -6.71 -4.39 -29.96
CA PHE A 381 -7.63 -4.72 -28.88
C PHE A 381 -9.07 -4.37 -29.25
N MET A 382 -9.32 -3.15 -29.74
CA MET A 382 -10.64 -2.66 -30.11
C MET A 382 -11.24 -3.50 -31.26
N GLY A 383 -10.43 -3.88 -32.26
CA GLY A 383 -10.86 -4.76 -33.33
C GLY A 383 -11.24 -6.17 -32.87
N LYS A 384 -10.42 -6.78 -31.99
CA LYS A 384 -10.65 -8.15 -31.52
C LYS A 384 -11.77 -8.25 -30.47
N LYS A 385 -11.80 -7.36 -29.50
CA LYS A 385 -12.68 -7.44 -28.32
C LYS A 385 -13.96 -6.65 -28.45
N LYS A 386 -13.93 -5.51 -29.15
CA LYS A 386 -15.07 -4.60 -29.29
C LYS A 386 -15.65 -4.59 -30.72
N LYS A 387 -15.04 -5.30 -31.66
CA LYS A 387 -15.40 -5.32 -33.10
C LYS A 387 -15.35 -3.91 -33.74
N LEU A 388 -14.59 -3.01 -33.17
CA LEU A 388 -14.33 -1.68 -33.71
C LEU A 388 -13.00 -1.70 -34.45
N HIS A 389 -13.10 -1.93 -35.78
CA HIS A 389 -11.94 -1.98 -36.67
C HIS A 389 -11.47 -0.56 -37.02
N GLY A 390 -10.15 -0.39 -37.18
CA GLY A 390 -9.59 0.90 -37.57
C GLY A 390 -9.65 1.99 -36.48
N PHE A 391 -9.62 1.61 -35.22
CA PHE A 391 -9.61 2.55 -34.12
C PHE A 391 -8.46 3.56 -34.28
N PRO A 392 -8.74 4.89 -34.32
CA PRO A 392 -7.78 5.86 -34.88
C PRO A 392 -6.78 6.40 -33.88
N TYR A 393 -6.96 6.17 -32.56
CA TYR A 393 -6.20 6.82 -31.50
C TYR A 393 -5.31 5.84 -30.73
N SER A 394 -4.22 6.35 -30.17
CA SER A 394 -3.55 5.72 -29.02
C SER A 394 -4.36 5.94 -27.74
N GLU A 395 -4.01 5.29 -26.64
CA GLU A 395 -4.72 5.47 -25.37
C GLU A 395 -4.54 6.90 -24.84
N PRO A 396 -3.33 7.52 -24.85
CA PRO A 396 -3.15 8.95 -24.56
C PRO A 396 -4.02 9.86 -25.44
N GLU A 397 -4.00 9.66 -26.78
CA GLU A 397 -4.82 10.46 -27.70
C GLU A 397 -6.29 10.39 -27.36
N TYR A 398 -6.78 9.18 -27.04
CA TYR A 398 -8.19 8.97 -26.70
C TYR A 398 -8.57 9.67 -25.40
N LEU A 399 -7.75 9.54 -24.35
CA LEU A 399 -8.01 10.17 -23.06
C LEU A 399 -8.03 11.69 -23.15
N ILE A 400 -7.04 12.27 -23.80
CA ILE A 400 -7.00 13.72 -24.02
C ILE A 400 -8.21 14.14 -24.86
N SER A 401 -8.58 13.36 -25.92
CA SER A 401 -9.74 13.66 -26.75
C SER A 401 -11.07 13.65 -25.98
N CYS A 402 -11.21 12.80 -24.94
CA CYS A 402 -12.39 12.82 -24.08
C CYS A 402 -12.45 14.14 -23.30
N MET A 403 -11.35 14.53 -22.67
CA MET A 403 -11.27 15.77 -21.91
C MET A 403 -11.35 17.02 -22.80
N ASP A 404 -10.90 16.92 -24.04
CA ASP A 404 -11.00 18.01 -25.02
C ASP A 404 -12.44 18.35 -25.44
N ARG A 405 -13.40 17.47 -25.16
CA ARG A 405 -14.83 17.73 -25.35
C ARG A 405 -15.41 18.74 -24.35
N GLN A 406 -14.71 19.02 -23.22
CA GLN A 406 -15.09 20.08 -22.29
C GLN A 406 -15.09 21.43 -23.01
N THR A 407 -16.07 22.28 -22.69
CA THR A 407 -16.23 23.58 -23.36
C THR A 407 -15.48 24.70 -22.69
N ASP A 408 -15.11 24.53 -21.44
CA ASP A 408 -14.45 25.53 -20.59
C ASP A 408 -13.01 25.13 -20.26
N TRP A 409 -12.79 24.25 -19.30
CA TRP A 409 -11.47 23.83 -18.86
C TRP A 409 -11.39 22.32 -18.68
N GLY A 410 -10.19 21.80 -18.62
CA GLY A 410 -9.95 20.37 -18.35
C GLY A 410 -8.49 20.08 -18.05
N LEU A 411 -8.24 19.17 -17.15
CA LEU A 411 -6.90 18.77 -16.74
C LEU A 411 -6.72 17.24 -16.80
N VAL A 412 -5.67 16.80 -17.47
CA VAL A 412 -5.19 15.41 -17.43
C VAL A 412 -3.91 15.38 -16.61
N VAL A 413 -3.91 14.72 -15.47
CA VAL A 413 -2.73 14.51 -14.64
C VAL A 413 -2.16 13.12 -14.93
N CYS A 414 -0.93 13.06 -15.38
CA CYS A 414 -0.19 11.84 -15.70
C CYS A 414 0.82 11.54 -14.59
N LEU A 415 0.61 10.48 -13.83
CA LEU A 415 1.57 10.02 -12.84
C LEU A 415 2.54 9.05 -13.53
N VAL A 416 3.80 9.45 -13.62
CA VAL A 416 4.83 8.74 -14.41
C VAL A 416 5.85 8.08 -13.49
N GLY A 417 5.99 6.75 -13.58
CA GLY A 417 7.03 5.98 -12.90
C GLY A 417 8.19 5.65 -13.83
N GLY A 418 9.43 5.81 -13.36
CA GLY A 418 10.61 5.40 -14.13
C GLY A 418 10.87 3.89 -14.06
N GLY A 419 11.28 3.26 -15.18
CA GLY A 419 11.92 1.93 -15.20
C GLY A 419 11.07 0.71 -14.82
N GLN A 420 9.73 0.79 -14.84
CA GLN A 420 8.84 -0.31 -14.42
C GLN A 420 8.02 -0.96 -15.55
N GLU A 421 8.51 -0.97 -16.75
CA GLU A 421 7.84 -1.58 -17.91
C GLU A 421 7.82 -3.11 -17.80
N ILE A 422 6.64 -3.74 -17.84
CA ILE A 422 6.47 -5.20 -17.75
C ILE A 422 5.73 -5.82 -18.94
N ASN A 423 5.15 -5.01 -19.83
CA ASN A 423 4.33 -5.51 -20.94
C ASN A 423 4.76 -4.98 -22.32
N LYS A 424 4.43 -5.79 -23.36
CA LYS A 424 4.53 -5.35 -24.75
C LYS A 424 3.48 -4.30 -25.08
N GLY A 425 3.89 -3.23 -25.77
CA GLY A 425 2.99 -2.21 -26.28
C GLY A 425 2.73 -1.04 -25.34
N GLU A 426 3.43 -0.99 -24.21
CA GLU A 426 3.51 0.20 -23.37
C GLU A 426 4.22 1.31 -24.17
N ALA A 427 3.57 2.48 -24.26
CA ALA A 427 3.99 3.53 -25.20
C ALA A 427 5.02 4.50 -24.59
N GLY A 428 5.29 4.38 -23.30
CA GLY A 428 6.12 5.34 -22.59
C GLY A 428 5.52 6.74 -22.57
N LEU A 429 6.27 7.69 -22.04
CA LEU A 429 5.90 9.09 -22.01
C LEU A 429 5.87 9.70 -23.42
N SER A 430 6.69 9.17 -24.34
CA SER A 430 6.81 9.66 -25.72
C SER A 430 5.48 9.70 -26.44
N GLU A 431 4.58 8.75 -26.24
CA GLU A 431 3.29 8.74 -26.93
C GLU A 431 2.32 9.81 -26.41
N TRP A 432 2.39 10.18 -25.13
CA TRP A 432 1.65 11.33 -24.58
C TRP A 432 2.08 12.63 -25.27
N ILE A 433 3.39 12.85 -25.38
CA ILE A 433 3.96 14.03 -26.06
C ILE A 433 3.60 14.04 -27.54
N ASN A 434 3.71 12.88 -28.21
CA ASN A 434 3.31 12.75 -29.61
C ASN A 434 1.82 13.02 -29.82
N ALA A 435 0.95 12.58 -28.89
CA ALA A 435 -0.48 12.85 -28.95
C ALA A 435 -0.74 14.37 -28.87
N ILE A 436 -0.10 15.06 -27.92
CA ILE A 436 -0.22 16.51 -27.76
C ILE A 436 0.23 17.23 -29.02
N ASN A 437 1.41 16.93 -29.55
CA ASN A 437 1.95 17.54 -30.75
C ASN A 437 1.06 17.34 -31.99
N ARG A 438 0.46 16.14 -32.16
CA ARG A 438 -0.34 15.79 -33.34
C ARG A 438 -1.73 16.43 -33.34
N LYS A 439 -2.42 16.47 -32.20
CA LYS A 439 -3.84 16.80 -32.17
C LYS A 439 -4.24 17.87 -31.15
N PHE A 440 -3.45 18.10 -30.12
CA PHE A 440 -3.81 18.93 -28.99
C PHE A 440 -2.81 20.08 -28.78
N SER A 441 -2.33 20.66 -29.88
CA SER A 441 -1.37 21.78 -29.85
C SER A 441 -1.91 23.07 -29.20
N HIS A 442 -3.20 23.13 -28.91
CA HIS A 442 -3.87 24.22 -28.19
C HIS A 442 -3.87 24.01 -26.67
N TRP A 443 -3.42 22.86 -26.18
CA TRP A 443 -3.32 22.54 -24.76
C TRP A 443 -2.06 23.13 -24.14
N HIS A 444 -2.12 23.41 -22.84
CA HIS A 444 -0.96 23.71 -22.02
C HIS A 444 -0.34 22.42 -21.48
N VAL A 445 0.97 22.46 -21.18
CA VAL A 445 1.69 21.31 -20.63
C VAL A 445 2.48 21.76 -19.42
N TYR A 446 2.23 21.11 -18.28
CA TYR A 446 3.00 21.29 -17.05
C TYR A 446 3.94 20.10 -16.89
N LEU A 447 5.21 20.36 -16.71
CA LEU A 447 6.27 19.36 -16.70
C LEU A 447 7.12 19.46 -15.45
N SER A 448 7.48 18.32 -14.87
CA SER A 448 8.58 18.24 -13.92
C SER A 448 9.90 18.64 -14.59
N ASP A 449 10.75 19.36 -13.87
CA ASP A 449 12.11 19.71 -14.30
C ASP A 449 13.02 18.49 -14.50
N ARG A 450 12.64 17.31 -13.93
CA ARG A 450 13.37 16.05 -14.03
C ARG A 450 13.01 15.19 -15.26
N LEU A 451 12.04 15.60 -16.05
CA LEU A 451 11.64 14.86 -17.26
C LEU A 451 12.76 14.74 -18.33
N HIS A 452 13.84 15.52 -18.22
CA HIS A 452 15.00 15.39 -19.08
C HIS A 452 15.92 14.20 -18.73
N GLU A 453 15.71 13.55 -17.59
CA GLU A 453 16.51 12.41 -17.17
C GLU A 453 16.22 11.17 -18.05
N LYS A 454 17.25 10.32 -18.25
CA LYS A 454 17.18 9.17 -19.16
C LYS A 454 16.06 8.16 -18.81
N GLU A 455 15.63 8.15 -17.57
CA GLU A 455 14.57 7.27 -17.07
C GLU A 455 13.19 7.58 -17.67
N TYR A 456 13.02 8.81 -18.17
CA TYR A 456 11.75 9.30 -18.70
C TYR A 456 11.84 9.60 -20.20
N ALA A 457 11.85 8.63 -21.08
CA ALA A 457 11.98 8.79 -22.53
C ALA A 457 13.41 9.13 -23.03
N GLU A 458 14.43 8.51 -22.44
CA GLU A 458 15.84 8.69 -22.84
C GLU A 458 16.33 10.17 -22.79
N GLY A 459 15.74 11.00 -21.96
CA GLY A 459 16.07 12.41 -21.82
C GLY A 459 15.62 13.31 -22.98
N ARG A 460 14.82 12.80 -23.93
CA ARG A 460 14.40 13.54 -25.15
C ARG A 460 12.97 14.05 -25.11
N ALA A 461 12.22 13.78 -24.06
CA ALA A 461 10.80 14.12 -23.99
C ALA A 461 10.54 15.62 -24.20
N LEU A 462 11.34 16.49 -23.59
CA LEU A 462 11.21 17.95 -23.71
C LEU A 462 11.61 18.46 -25.11
N GLU A 463 12.62 17.84 -25.77
CA GLU A 463 13.09 18.24 -27.09
C GLU A 463 12.06 17.96 -28.18
N THR A 464 11.12 17.07 -27.94
CA THR A 464 10.09 16.67 -28.93
C THR A 464 8.81 17.50 -28.86
N LEU A 465 8.64 18.35 -27.83
CA LEU A 465 7.48 19.25 -27.72
C LEU A 465 7.59 20.40 -28.76
N THR A 466 6.55 20.54 -29.57
CA THR A 466 6.46 21.55 -30.64
C THR A 466 5.52 22.71 -30.29
N LEU A 467 5.10 22.81 -29.02
CA LEU A 467 4.23 23.87 -28.52
C LEU A 467 4.93 25.23 -28.42
N ASN A 468 4.16 26.31 -28.34
CA ASN A 468 4.69 27.63 -28.03
C ASN A 468 5.21 27.67 -26.58
N LYS A 469 6.21 28.56 -26.35
CA LYS A 469 6.85 28.68 -25.03
C LYS A 469 5.90 29.07 -23.90
N ASP A 470 4.84 29.80 -24.19
CA ASP A 470 3.80 30.23 -23.26
C ASP A 470 2.82 29.10 -22.87
N GLN A 471 2.87 28.00 -23.58
CA GLN A 471 2.07 26.79 -23.29
C GLN A 471 2.86 25.74 -22.50
N ILE A 472 4.17 25.89 -22.32
CA ILE A 472 5.04 24.94 -21.62
C ILE A 472 5.44 25.54 -20.29
N HIS A 473 5.03 24.89 -19.20
CA HIS A 473 5.31 25.28 -17.83
C HIS A 473 6.17 24.22 -17.16
N VAL A 474 7.34 24.61 -16.66
CA VAL A 474 8.26 23.70 -15.96
C VAL A 474 8.18 24.01 -14.48
N GLU A 475 7.78 23.02 -13.69
CA GLU A 475 7.52 23.13 -12.25
C GLU A 475 8.38 22.14 -11.47
N THR A 476 9.22 22.62 -10.59
CA THR A 476 10.08 21.78 -9.74
C THR A 476 9.25 20.96 -8.74
N SER A 477 8.10 21.48 -8.33
CA SER A 477 7.17 20.79 -7.42
C SER A 477 6.56 19.52 -7.99
N LEU A 478 6.64 19.29 -9.31
CA LEU A 478 6.05 18.10 -9.95
C LEU A 478 6.98 16.86 -9.93
N HIS A 479 8.03 16.89 -9.10
CA HIS A 479 8.92 15.74 -8.91
C HIS A 479 8.95 15.28 -7.45
N LEU A 480 8.69 14.00 -7.23
CA LEU A 480 8.84 13.35 -5.95
C LEU A 480 10.22 12.69 -5.87
N SER A 481 11.16 13.34 -5.21
CA SER A 481 12.56 12.93 -5.16
C SER A 481 12.84 11.88 -4.09
N VAL A 482 11.99 11.79 -3.06
CA VAL A 482 12.17 10.92 -1.89
C VAL A 482 11.21 9.74 -1.94
N SER A 483 11.76 8.54 -1.78
CA SER A 483 10.95 7.33 -1.65
C SER A 483 10.24 7.34 -0.28
N MET A 484 8.92 7.16 -0.27
CA MET A 484 8.15 6.94 0.95
C MET A 484 8.35 5.53 1.52
N ARG A 485 9.02 4.66 0.77
CA ARG A 485 9.39 3.35 1.26
C ARG A 485 10.39 3.50 2.39
N SER A 486 10.27 2.65 3.40
CA SER A 486 11.27 2.60 4.45
C SER A 486 12.66 2.38 3.85
N PHE A 487 13.70 2.89 4.49
CA PHE A 487 15.11 2.61 4.14
C PHE A 487 15.36 1.09 3.96
N ARG A 488 14.63 0.27 4.69
CA ARG A 488 14.60 -1.19 4.55
C ARG A 488 14.09 -1.62 3.17
N ALA A 489 13.01 -1.04 2.67
CA ALA A 489 12.45 -1.40 1.37
C ALA A 489 13.34 -0.96 0.19
N GLU A 490 14.08 0.12 0.33
CA GLU A 490 15.09 0.55 -0.66
C GLU A 490 16.25 -0.45 -0.71
N LYS A 491 16.78 -0.87 0.45
CA LYS A 491 17.81 -1.91 0.51
C LYS A 491 17.34 -3.26 -0.04
N VAL A 492 16.07 -3.65 0.21
CA VAL A 492 15.48 -4.85 -0.40
C VAL A 492 15.43 -4.72 -1.91
N SER A 493 15.02 -3.58 -2.44
CA SER A 493 14.99 -3.31 -3.88
C SER A 493 16.38 -3.40 -4.51
N LEU A 494 17.40 -2.86 -3.83
CA LEU A 494 18.80 -2.95 -4.25
C LEU A 494 19.30 -4.40 -4.21
N PHE A 495 19.02 -5.13 -3.13
CA PHE A 495 19.35 -6.54 -3.01
C PHE A 495 18.75 -7.36 -4.15
N VAL A 496 17.45 -7.19 -4.43
CA VAL A 496 16.75 -7.91 -5.50
C VAL A 496 17.31 -7.54 -6.88
N HIS A 497 17.67 -6.27 -7.10
CA HIS A 497 18.34 -5.84 -8.32
C HIS A 497 19.67 -6.60 -8.50
N GLN A 498 20.55 -6.57 -7.51
CA GLN A 498 21.85 -7.23 -7.55
C GLN A 498 21.73 -8.75 -7.70
N LEU A 499 20.74 -9.38 -7.05
CA LEU A 499 20.42 -10.79 -7.19
C LEU A 499 20.05 -11.15 -8.63
N LEU A 500 19.15 -10.39 -9.25
CA LEU A 500 18.65 -10.67 -10.60
C LEU A 500 19.65 -10.28 -11.70
N GLU A 501 20.51 -9.31 -11.47
CA GLU A 501 21.63 -8.96 -12.38
C GLU A 501 22.87 -9.87 -12.17
N LEU A 502 22.76 -10.89 -11.33
CA LEU A 502 23.82 -11.88 -11.06
C LEU A 502 25.11 -11.27 -10.50
N HIS A 503 24.97 -10.34 -9.56
CA HIS A 503 26.07 -9.75 -8.78
C HIS A 503 26.14 -10.37 -7.38
N PRO A 504 26.60 -11.63 -7.20
CA PRO A 504 26.47 -12.39 -5.95
C PRO A 504 27.17 -11.75 -4.76
N GLN A 505 28.34 -11.11 -4.98
CA GLN A 505 29.08 -10.48 -3.87
C GLN A 505 28.34 -9.22 -3.39
N GLN A 506 27.89 -8.36 -4.30
CA GLN A 506 27.13 -7.16 -3.93
C GLN A 506 25.81 -7.53 -3.25
N ALA A 507 25.12 -8.56 -3.77
CA ALA A 507 23.90 -9.06 -3.14
C ALA A 507 24.17 -9.62 -1.72
N HIS A 508 25.29 -10.30 -1.49
CA HIS A 508 25.72 -10.74 -0.16
C HIS A 508 25.94 -9.56 0.79
N ASP A 509 26.71 -8.57 0.34
CA ASP A 509 27.04 -7.39 1.14
C ASP A 509 25.74 -6.64 1.54
N THR A 510 24.84 -6.41 0.58
CA THR A 510 23.54 -5.77 0.85
C THR A 510 22.66 -6.64 1.77
N LEU A 511 22.68 -7.97 1.62
CA LEU A 511 21.93 -8.89 2.50
C LEU A 511 22.37 -8.76 3.96
N THR A 512 23.69 -8.63 4.20
CA THR A 512 24.23 -8.48 5.56
C THR A 512 23.84 -7.15 6.21
N GLU A 513 23.53 -6.14 5.39
CA GLU A 513 23.05 -4.84 5.86
C GLU A 513 21.51 -4.78 6.07
N LEU A 514 20.78 -5.79 5.60
CA LEU A 514 19.33 -5.89 5.77
C LEU A 514 18.98 -6.34 7.21
N CYS A 515 19.23 -5.44 8.18
CA CYS A 515 18.80 -5.66 9.56
C CYS A 515 17.26 -5.72 9.64
N ASN A 516 16.74 -6.69 10.40
CA ASN A 516 15.29 -6.84 10.66
C ASN A 516 14.39 -7.09 9.42
N TYR A 517 14.97 -7.57 8.30
CA TYR A 517 14.19 -8.06 7.15
C TYR A 517 14.62 -9.49 6.82
N PRO A 518 14.02 -10.49 7.46
CA PRO A 518 14.42 -11.88 7.26
C PRO A 518 14.09 -12.36 5.84
N ILE A 519 15.10 -12.90 5.19
CA ILE A 519 14.98 -13.60 3.92
C ILE A 519 15.43 -15.04 4.14
N ALA A 520 14.61 -16.01 3.77
CA ALA A 520 14.94 -17.43 3.88
C ALA A 520 14.71 -18.16 2.55
N VAL A 521 15.36 -19.33 2.39
CA VAL A 521 15.13 -20.21 1.24
C VAL A 521 14.83 -21.62 1.73
N THR A 522 13.93 -22.31 1.03
CA THR A 522 13.59 -23.71 1.31
C THR A 522 13.23 -24.46 0.03
N ARG A 523 13.28 -25.80 0.08
CA ARG A 523 12.78 -26.69 -0.97
C ARG A 523 11.29 -27.07 -0.77
N SER A 524 10.75 -26.85 0.44
CA SER A 524 9.44 -27.31 0.86
C SER A 524 8.43 -26.16 0.99
N LEU A 525 7.32 -26.25 0.26
CA LEU A 525 6.22 -25.31 0.42
C LEU A 525 5.57 -25.38 1.81
N ASP A 526 5.47 -26.58 2.39
CA ASP A 526 4.90 -26.75 3.73
C ASP A 526 5.76 -26.10 4.82
N THR A 527 7.09 -26.18 4.67
CA THR A 527 8.02 -25.47 5.55
C THR A 527 7.84 -23.95 5.41
N ALA A 528 7.71 -23.46 4.18
CA ALA A 528 7.47 -22.03 3.94
C ALA A 528 6.15 -21.55 4.54
N LYS A 529 5.05 -22.31 4.38
CA LYS A 529 3.75 -22.01 4.99
C LYS A 529 3.82 -21.93 6.52
N LYS A 530 4.56 -22.86 7.16
CA LYS A 530 4.79 -22.84 8.62
C LYS A 530 5.59 -21.62 9.04
N TRP A 531 6.66 -21.31 8.32
CA TRP A 531 7.51 -20.15 8.61
C TRP A 531 6.73 -18.83 8.54
N LEU A 532 5.89 -18.63 7.51
CA LEU A 532 5.03 -17.45 7.40
C LEU A 532 4.11 -17.31 8.62
N LYS A 533 3.42 -18.39 9.00
CA LYS A 533 2.52 -18.41 10.17
C LYS A 533 3.23 -18.15 11.50
N GLN A 534 4.52 -18.48 11.60
CA GLN A 534 5.34 -18.22 12.79
C GLN A 534 5.87 -16.78 12.84
N LYS A 535 6.11 -16.16 11.66
CA LYS A 535 6.66 -14.81 11.59
C LYS A 535 5.59 -13.73 11.63
N ALA A 536 4.45 -13.96 11.01
CA ALA A 536 3.35 -13.01 10.98
C ALA A 536 2.67 -12.87 12.36
N ARG A 537 2.33 -11.63 12.72
CA ARG A 537 1.75 -11.27 14.02
C ARG A 537 0.62 -10.26 13.83
N GLY A 538 -0.32 -10.25 14.77
CA GLY A 538 -1.44 -9.32 14.74
C GLY A 538 -2.24 -9.43 13.44
N SER A 539 -2.50 -8.30 12.79
CA SER A 539 -3.19 -8.23 11.50
C SER A 539 -2.25 -8.31 10.29
N GLU A 540 -0.96 -8.64 10.49
CA GLU A 540 0.00 -8.76 9.39
C GLU A 540 -0.45 -9.78 8.35
N ARG A 541 -0.40 -9.36 7.08
CA ARG A 541 -0.85 -10.15 5.96
C ARG A 541 0.30 -10.91 5.30
N TYR A 542 0.07 -12.19 5.02
CA TYR A 542 1.03 -13.04 4.33
C TYR A 542 0.38 -13.82 3.19
N GLY A 543 1.16 -14.17 2.15
CA GLY A 543 0.59 -14.86 1.00
C GLY A 543 1.62 -15.52 0.08
N ILE A 544 1.12 -16.38 -0.81
CA ILE A 544 1.92 -17.10 -1.80
C ILE A 544 1.92 -16.32 -3.12
N LEU A 545 3.11 -16.08 -3.65
CA LEU A 545 3.34 -15.40 -4.91
C LEU A 545 4.14 -16.29 -5.87
N ALA A 546 3.83 -16.26 -7.15
CA ALA A 546 4.59 -16.99 -8.16
C ALA A 546 4.52 -16.31 -9.53
N CYS A 547 5.52 -16.53 -10.39
CA CYS A 547 5.49 -16.03 -11.76
C CYS A 547 4.33 -16.61 -12.55
N SER A 548 3.61 -15.80 -13.32
CA SER A 548 2.49 -16.23 -14.15
C SER A 548 2.86 -17.32 -15.18
N LYS A 549 4.14 -17.49 -15.46
CA LYS A 549 4.68 -18.57 -16.31
C LYS A 549 5.05 -19.83 -15.54
N GLY A 550 4.93 -19.82 -14.21
CA GLY A 550 5.25 -20.92 -13.32
C GLY A 550 4.21 -22.05 -13.31
N GLU A 551 3.83 -22.53 -14.49
CA GLU A 551 2.73 -23.49 -14.66
C GLU A 551 3.01 -24.88 -14.06
N ARG A 552 4.28 -25.24 -13.87
CA ARG A 552 4.66 -26.55 -13.31
C ARG A 552 4.59 -26.59 -11.77
N LEU A 553 4.43 -25.45 -11.13
CA LEU A 553 4.18 -25.35 -9.68
C LEU A 553 2.84 -25.97 -9.27
N LYS A 554 1.91 -26.18 -10.20
CA LYS A 554 0.66 -26.89 -9.94
C LYS A 554 0.88 -28.28 -9.33
N ALA A 555 2.00 -28.93 -9.60
CA ALA A 555 2.34 -30.23 -9.02
C ALA A 555 2.64 -30.17 -7.50
N ILE A 556 2.90 -28.99 -6.97
CA ILE A 556 3.08 -28.73 -5.55
C ILE A 556 1.96 -27.80 -5.00
N SER A 557 0.77 -27.87 -5.60
CA SER A 557 -0.43 -27.14 -5.20
C SER A 557 -0.36 -25.60 -5.38
N VAL A 558 0.56 -25.07 -6.18
CA VAL A 558 0.64 -23.65 -6.53
C VAL A 558 0.11 -23.46 -7.95
N ASN A 559 -1.09 -22.89 -8.11
CA ASN A 559 -1.80 -22.82 -9.39
C ASN A 559 -1.89 -21.40 -9.94
N VAL A 560 -0.90 -20.97 -10.71
CA VAL A 560 -0.84 -19.64 -11.35
C VAL A 560 -1.88 -19.42 -12.47
N ARG A 561 -2.61 -20.46 -12.88
CA ARG A 561 -3.67 -20.35 -13.88
C ARG A 561 -5.06 -20.11 -13.28
N TYR A 562 -5.22 -20.38 -11.99
CA TYR A 562 -6.41 -19.99 -11.25
C TYR A 562 -6.37 -18.49 -11.00
N LYS A 563 -7.52 -17.86 -11.08
CA LYS A 563 -7.67 -16.42 -10.77
C LYS A 563 -8.41 -16.29 -9.45
N PRO A 564 -7.68 -15.98 -8.38
CA PRO A 564 -8.29 -15.74 -7.07
C PRO A 564 -9.19 -14.51 -7.08
N ASP A 565 -10.08 -14.45 -6.11
CA ASP A 565 -10.81 -13.22 -5.80
C ASP A 565 -9.87 -12.27 -5.02
N PHE A 566 -9.32 -11.26 -5.71
CA PHE A 566 -8.33 -10.36 -5.10
C PHE A 566 -8.88 -9.59 -3.91
N VAL A 567 -10.17 -9.25 -3.94
CA VAL A 567 -10.82 -8.51 -2.85
C VAL A 567 -10.77 -9.31 -1.56
N HIS A 568 -11.16 -10.59 -1.63
CA HIS A 568 -11.09 -11.49 -0.47
C HIS A 568 -9.64 -11.78 -0.09
N TRP A 569 -8.76 -11.96 -1.07
CA TRP A 569 -7.35 -12.25 -0.82
C TRP A 569 -6.65 -11.13 -0.05
N PHE A 570 -6.91 -9.85 -0.38
CA PHE A 570 -6.26 -8.69 0.25
C PHE A 570 -7.00 -8.14 1.47
N LEU A 571 -8.31 -8.36 1.61
CA LEU A 571 -9.13 -7.64 2.59
C LEU A 571 -9.80 -8.52 3.65
N ASP A 572 -9.87 -9.84 3.46
CA ASP A 572 -10.53 -10.72 4.43
C ASP A 572 -9.52 -11.35 5.39
N ASN A 573 -9.99 -11.73 6.57
CA ASN A 573 -9.19 -12.30 7.64
C ASN A 573 -9.01 -13.83 7.49
N ASP A 574 -8.37 -14.45 8.45
CA ASP A 574 -7.98 -15.86 8.46
C ASP A 574 -9.16 -16.85 8.46
N ASP A 575 -10.36 -16.39 8.78
CA ASP A 575 -11.60 -17.17 8.76
C ASP A 575 -12.17 -17.39 7.33
N ASP A 576 -11.69 -16.64 6.34
CA ASP A 576 -12.05 -16.84 4.93
C ASP A 576 -10.94 -17.59 4.18
N ILE A 577 -11.27 -18.75 3.61
CA ILE A 577 -10.33 -19.58 2.86
C ILE A 577 -9.74 -18.89 1.63
N ARG A 578 -10.37 -17.82 1.14
CA ARG A 578 -9.90 -17.00 0.01
C ARG A 578 -8.91 -15.92 0.45
N SER A 579 -8.77 -15.70 1.76
CA SER A 579 -7.77 -14.78 2.31
C SER A 579 -6.36 -15.24 1.96
N SER A 580 -5.45 -14.30 1.76
CA SER A 580 -4.02 -14.60 1.58
C SER A 580 -3.46 -15.43 2.73
N ASN A 581 -3.94 -15.19 3.96
CA ASN A 581 -3.49 -15.85 5.18
C ASN A 581 -3.91 -17.34 5.26
N ALA A 582 -4.92 -17.76 4.47
CA ALA A 582 -5.25 -19.17 4.31
C ALA A 582 -4.15 -19.96 3.57
N LEU A 583 -3.31 -19.29 2.77
CA LEU A 583 -2.23 -19.88 1.97
C LEU A 583 -2.70 -20.95 0.97
N GLU A 584 -3.91 -20.81 0.44
CA GLU A 584 -4.47 -21.72 -0.56
C GLU A 584 -4.34 -21.14 -1.97
N ASP A 585 -4.57 -19.85 -2.14
CA ASP A 585 -4.54 -19.16 -3.41
C ASP A 585 -3.21 -18.44 -3.64
N THR A 586 -2.76 -18.43 -4.89
CA THR A 586 -1.50 -17.82 -5.32
C THR A 586 -1.78 -16.66 -6.25
N LEU A 587 -1.15 -15.51 -6.00
CA LEU A 587 -1.17 -14.36 -6.91
C LEU A 587 0.10 -14.33 -7.77
N THR A 588 -0.03 -13.75 -8.97
CA THR A 588 1.09 -13.54 -9.87
C THR A 588 1.54 -12.07 -9.87
N GLU A 589 2.61 -11.78 -10.58
CA GLU A 589 3.13 -10.40 -10.74
C GLU A 589 2.05 -9.41 -11.22
N PHE A 590 1.05 -9.89 -11.96
CA PHE A 590 -0.02 -9.03 -12.47
C PHE A 590 -1.02 -8.61 -11.40
N GLU A 591 -1.31 -9.50 -10.46
CA GLU A 591 -2.28 -9.23 -9.42
C GLU A 591 -1.69 -8.47 -8.22
N VAL A 592 -0.38 -8.66 -7.93
CA VAL A 592 0.26 -7.98 -6.78
C VAL A 592 0.94 -6.67 -7.15
N GLN A 593 0.96 -6.29 -8.42
CA GLN A 593 1.59 -5.04 -8.82
C GLN A 593 0.83 -3.83 -8.25
N GLY A 594 1.54 -2.90 -7.62
CA GLY A 594 0.94 -1.75 -6.93
C GLY A 594 0.33 -2.08 -5.57
N LEU A 595 0.26 -3.36 -5.19
CA LEU A 595 -0.21 -3.84 -3.89
C LEU A 595 0.95 -4.45 -3.10
N GLU A 596 0.90 -4.37 -1.78
CA GLU A 596 1.93 -4.88 -0.87
C GLU A 596 1.31 -5.76 0.20
N ILE A 597 2.11 -6.68 0.74
CA ILE A 597 1.77 -7.53 1.89
C ILE A 597 2.93 -7.50 2.89
N ASP A 598 2.70 -7.95 4.12
CA ASP A 598 3.76 -7.91 5.13
C ASP A 598 4.78 -9.01 4.93
N TRP A 599 4.33 -10.24 4.61
CA TRP A 599 5.19 -11.40 4.43
C TRP A 599 4.86 -12.15 3.14
N SER A 600 5.86 -12.52 2.34
CA SER A 600 5.62 -13.27 1.12
C SER A 600 6.34 -14.62 1.08
N CYS A 601 5.67 -15.61 0.48
CA CYS A 601 6.29 -16.83 -0.03
C CYS A 601 6.39 -16.72 -1.55
N VAL A 602 7.58 -16.49 -2.07
CA VAL A 602 7.82 -16.46 -3.52
C VAL A 602 8.23 -17.84 -3.99
N VAL A 603 7.38 -18.47 -4.82
CA VAL A 603 7.65 -19.82 -5.32
C VAL A 603 8.26 -19.73 -6.72
N TRP A 604 9.49 -20.21 -6.84
CA TRP A 604 10.28 -20.17 -8.07
C TRP A 604 10.04 -21.39 -8.95
N ASP A 605 9.78 -21.20 -10.26
CA ASP A 605 9.62 -22.33 -11.17
C ASP A 605 10.77 -22.43 -12.19
N ALA A 606 10.76 -23.51 -12.94
CA ALA A 606 11.71 -23.81 -14.00
C ALA A 606 11.56 -22.93 -15.26
N ASP A 607 10.71 -21.90 -15.23
CA ASP A 607 10.61 -20.88 -16.29
C ASP A 607 11.85 -19.97 -16.32
N LEU A 608 12.46 -19.69 -15.16
CA LEU A 608 13.68 -18.92 -15.02
C LEU A 608 14.74 -19.77 -14.30
N ARG A 609 15.70 -20.31 -15.05
CA ARG A 609 16.76 -21.20 -14.57
C ARG A 609 18.09 -20.49 -14.56
N LEU A 610 19.00 -20.91 -13.69
CA LEU A 610 20.37 -20.41 -13.69
C LEU A 610 21.35 -21.44 -14.26
N ASP A 611 22.10 -21.04 -15.27
CA ASP A 611 23.30 -21.72 -15.71
C ASP A 611 24.46 -21.29 -14.79
N THR A 612 24.81 -22.14 -13.83
CA THR A 612 25.84 -21.83 -12.84
C THR A 612 27.27 -21.77 -13.43
N ASN A 613 27.49 -22.41 -14.57
CA ASN A 613 28.81 -22.40 -15.23
C ASN A 613 29.02 -21.11 -16.03
N ALA A 614 27.99 -20.69 -16.76
CA ALA A 614 28.05 -19.47 -17.55
C ALA A 614 27.57 -18.22 -16.78
N MET A 615 27.10 -18.38 -15.55
CA MET A 615 26.51 -17.31 -14.71
C MET A 615 25.53 -16.45 -15.50
N ARG A 616 24.51 -17.09 -16.06
CA ARG A 616 23.47 -16.40 -16.85
C ARG A 616 22.09 -17.03 -16.65
N TRP A 617 21.06 -16.22 -16.73
CA TRP A 617 19.68 -16.69 -16.73
C TRP A 617 19.33 -17.40 -18.03
N GLN A 618 18.57 -18.49 -17.92
CA GLN A 618 17.97 -19.22 -19.02
C GLN A 618 16.45 -19.04 -18.94
N HIS A 619 15.91 -18.39 -19.93
CA HIS A 619 14.51 -17.97 -20.00
C HIS A 619 13.65 -18.98 -20.76
N HIS A 620 12.60 -19.47 -20.14
CA HIS A 620 11.73 -20.50 -20.70
C HIS A 620 10.25 -20.16 -20.51
N GLN A 621 9.42 -20.73 -21.33
CA GLN A 621 7.96 -20.75 -21.19
C GLN A 621 7.44 -22.15 -21.51
N LEU A 622 6.42 -22.62 -20.80
CA LEU A 622 5.79 -23.90 -21.08
C LEU A 622 4.84 -23.76 -22.29
N ARG A 623 4.97 -24.64 -23.28
CA ARG A 623 4.04 -24.71 -24.41
C ARG A 623 3.21 -25.98 -24.37
N GLY A 624 1.88 -25.82 -24.54
CA GLY A 624 0.94 -26.93 -24.54
C GLY A 624 0.92 -27.77 -23.27
N GLY A 625 1.43 -27.24 -22.16
CA GLY A 625 1.53 -27.96 -20.88
C GLY A 625 2.56 -29.09 -20.84
N ALA A 626 3.34 -29.32 -21.92
CA ALA A 626 4.15 -30.52 -22.08
C ALA A 626 5.66 -30.29 -22.31
N ALA A 627 6.07 -29.11 -22.77
CA ALA A 627 7.47 -28.86 -23.09
C ALA A 627 7.91 -27.43 -22.82
N TRP A 628 9.12 -27.26 -22.29
CA TRP A 628 9.74 -25.96 -22.14
C TRP A 628 10.30 -25.47 -23.48
N GLN A 629 9.95 -24.26 -23.85
CA GLN A 629 10.49 -23.53 -24.98
C GLN A 629 11.32 -22.35 -24.49
N ARG A 630 12.52 -22.19 -25.06
CA ARG A 630 13.38 -21.04 -24.76
C ARG A 630 12.79 -19.75 -25.27
N ILE A 631 12.88 -18.71 -24.48
CA ILE A 631 12.52 -17.34 -24.84
C ILE A 631 13.77 -16.68 -25.43
N ASN A 632 13.74 -16.36 -26.74
CA ASN A 632 14.89 -15.78 -27.44
C ASN A 632 14.82 -14.26 -27.58
N LYS A 633 13.62 -13.67 -27.50
CA LYS A 633 13.45 -12.23 -27.65
C LYS A 633 13.86 -11.51 -26.37
N GLU A 634 14.86 -10.62 -26.46
CA GLU A 634 15.41 -9.87 -25.30
C GLU A 634 14.33 -9.14 -24.51
N SER A 635 13.40 -8.45 -25.17
CA SER A 635 12.30 -7.79 -24.46
C SER A 635 11.45 -8.75 -23.62
N ASN A 636 11.22 -10.00 -24.07
CA ASN A 636 10.47 -10.97 -23.28
C ASN A 636 11.29 -11.58 -22.14
N GLN A 637 12.62 -11.61 -22.28
CA GLN A 637 13.54 -11.99 -21.19
C GLN A 637 13.54 -10.92 -20.12
N ALA A 638 13.63 -9.64 -20.50
CA ALA A 638 13.54 -8.51 -19.57
C ALA A 638 12.20 -8.52 -18.81
N TYR A 639 11.07 -8.76 -19.49
CA TYR A 639 9.77 -8.88 -18.80
C TYR A 639 9.74 -10.02 -17.77
N GLN A 640 10.40 -11.14 -18.03
CA GLN A 640 10.45 -12.24 -17.08
C GLN A 640 11.32 -11.88 -15.85
N ILE A 641 12.45 -11.23 -16.02
CA ILE A 641 13.26 -10.70 -14.91
C ILE A 641 12.45 -9.70 -14.09
N ASN A 642 11.73 -8.79 -14.76
CA ASN A 642 10.89 -7.80 -14.07
C ASN A 642 9.72 -8.45 -13.32
N ALA A 643 9.14 -9.56 -13.82
CA ALA A 643 8.16 -10.33 -13.08
C ALA A 643 8.70 -10.82 -11.73
N TYR A 644 9.88 -11.44 -11.71
CA TYR A 644 10.54 -11.86 -10.48
C TYR A 644 10.94 -10.67 -9.60
N ARG A 645 11.37 -9.54 -10.20
CA ARG A 645 11.64 -8.30 -9.45
C ARG A 645 10.39 -7.81 -8.72
N VAL A 646 9.24 -7.80 -9.38
CA VAL A 646 7.95 -7.44 -8.75
C VAL A 646 7.64 -8.37 -7.59
N LEU A 647 7.70 -9.69 -7.78
CA LEU A 647 7.37 -10.68 -6.75
C LEU A 647 8.27 -10.57 -5.51
N LEU A 648 9.58 -10.41 -5.71
CA LEU A 648 10.58 -10.35 -4.64
C LEU A 648 10.59 -9.01 -3.88
N THR A 649 9.89 -7.99 -4.37
CA THR A 649 9.80 -6.67 -3.74
C THR A 649 8.43 -6.34 -3.16
N ARG A 650 7.51 -7.31 -3.04
CA ARG A 650 6.12 -7.07 -2.56
C ARG A 650 5.97 -7.15 -1.05
N ALA A 651 6.87 -7.85 -0.37
CA ALA A 651 6.80 -7.97 1.08
C ALA A 651 7.48 -6.78 1.77
N ARG A 652 6.86 -6.31 2.87
CA ARG A 652 7.38 -5.20 3.68
C ARG A 652 8.23 -5.65 4.86
N GLN A 653 7.92 -6.82 5.44
CA GLN A 653 8.55 -7.31 6.67
C GLN A 653 9.57 -8.43 6.43
N GLY A 654 9.34 -9.28 5.43
CA GLY A 654 10.24 -10.35 5.08
C GLY A 654 9.68 -11.32 4.05
N MET A 655 10.54 -12.18 3.53
CA MET A 655 10.13 -13.15 2.51
C MET A 655 10.81 -14.50 2.67
N ILE A 656 10.13 -15.53 2.18
CA ILE A 656 10.70 -16.84 1.99
C ILE A 656 10.62 -17.27 0.52
N ILE A 657 11.72 -17.77 -0.02
CA ILE A 657 11.79 -18.22 -1.40
C ILE A 657 11.72 -19.74 -1.42
N VAL A 658 10.74 -20.30 -2.11
CA VAL A 658 10.63 -21.73 -2.32
C VAL A 658 11.20 -22.07 -3.69
N VAL A 659 12.23 -22.91 -3.74
CA VAL A 659 12.78 -23.46 -4.97
C VAL A 659 12.58 -24.98 -4.93
N PRO A 660 11.57 -25.54 -5.64
CA PRO A 660 11.24 -26.96 -5.56
C PRO A 660 12.43 -27.89 -5.89
N GLU A 661 12.40 -29.10 -5.35
CA GLU A 661 13.40 -30.13 -5.67
C GLU A 661 13.28 -30.66 -7.11
N GLY A 662 12.13 -30.47 -7.71
CA GLY A 662 11.80 -31.11 -8.98
C GLY A 662 11.10 -32.45 -8.77
N ASP A 663 11.17 -33.32 -9.77
CA ASP A 663 10.58 -34.65 -9.72
C ASP A 663 11.66 -35.73 -9.78
N HIS A 664 11.69 -36.61 -8.76
CA HIS A 664 12.59 -37.74 -8.62
C HIS A 664 11.95 -39.10 -8.98
N GLY A 665 10.72 -39.05 -9.56
CA GLY A 665 10.01 -40.26 -9.98
C GLY A 665 10.77 -41.10 -11.02
N VAL A 666 10.32 -42.33 -11.24
CA VAL A 666 10.92 -43.24 -12.25
C VAL A 666 9.82 -43.70 -13.22
N PRO A 667 9.81 -43.19 -14.46
CA PRO A 667 10.63 -42.09 -14.99
C PRO A 667 10.24 -40.74 -14.40
N PRO A 668 11.18 -39.78 -14.30
CA PRO A 668 10.86 -38.45 -13.77
C PRO A 668 10.05 -37.63 -14.78
N ASP A 669 9.25 -36.71 -14.29
CA ASP A 669 8.57 -35.71 -15.13
C ASP A 669 9.62 -34.82 -15.82
N SER A 670 9.74 -34.96 -17.12
CA SER A 670 10.74 -34.25 -17.94
C SER A 670 10.57 -32.72 -17.89
N THR A 671 9.44 -32.23 -17.44
CA THR A 671 9.18 -30.78 -17.28
C THR A 671 9.56 -30.26 -15.90
N ARG A 672 9.93 -31.14 -14.95
CA ARG A 672 10.27 -30.81 -13.57
C ARG A 672 11.56 -31.49 -13.11
N LEU A 673 12.53 -31.62 -14.00
CA LEU A 673 13.80 -32.25 -13.64
C LEU A 673 14.53 -31.43 -12.55
N PRO A 674 15.15 -32.09 -11.54
CA PRO A 674 15.87 -31.41 -10.44
C PRO A 674 16.88 -30.37 -10.94
N GLY A 675 17.63 -30.68 -11.98
CA GLY A 675 18.62 -29.76 -12.55
C GLY A 675 18.06 -28.45 -13.08
N TYR A 676 16.73 -28.31 -13.22
CA TYR A 676 16.11 -27.03 -13.58
C TYR A 676 16.02 -26.05 -12.40
N TYR A 677 16.04 -26.55 -11.18
CA TYR A 677 15.88 -25.82 -9.94
C TYR A 677 17.17 -25.63 -9.16
N ASP A 678 18.06 -26.63 -9.20
CA ASP A 678 19.28 -26.71 -8.36
C ASP A 678 20.23 -25.54 -8.57
N GLY A 679 20.34 -25.02 -9.81
CA GLY A 679 21.18 -23.87 -10.12
C GLY A 679 20.75 -22.62 -9.36
N VAL A 680 19.44 -22.34 -9.34
CA VAL A 680 18.87 -21.19 -8.60
C VAL A 680 19.04 -21.38 -7.10
N TYR A 681 18.70 -22.56 -6.59
CA TYR A 681 18.84 -22.86 -5.17
C TYR A 681 20.28 -22.70 -4.67
N THR A 682 21.24 -23.26 -5.38
CA THR A 682 22.65 -23.14 -5.05
C THR A 682 23.13 -21.69 -5.08
N TYR A 683 22.66 -20.91 -6.04
CA TYR A 683 22.97 -19.49 -6.16
C TYR A 683 22.44 -18.67 -4.96
N LEU A 684 21.18 -18.88 -4.57
CA LEU A 684 20.59 -18.20 -3.41
C LEU A 684 21.34 -18.54 -2.12
N ARG A 685 21.71 -19.81 -1.94
CA ARG A 685 22.53 -20.25 -0.79
C ARG A 685 23.93 -19.63 -0.82
N ARG A 686 24.55 -19.50 -1.99
CA ARG A 686 25.88 -18.89 -2.17
C ARG A 686 25.87 -17.39 -1.81
N ILE A 687 24.80 -16.69 -2.08
CA ILE A 687 24.61 -15.28 -1.66
C ILE A 687 24.55 -15.17 -0.13
N GLY A 688 24.24 -16.24 0.60
CA GLY A 688 24.16 -16.26 2.06
C GLY A 688 22.72 -16.29 2.60
N ILE A 689 21.71 -16.48 1.75
CA ILE A 689 20.33 -16.64 2.23
C ILE A 689 20.23 -17.93 3.07
N PRO A 690 19.76 -17.84 4.33
CA PRO A 690 19.66 -19.01 5.20
C PRO A 690 18.63 -20.02 4.68
N GLU A 691 18.95 -21.29 4.80
CA GLU A 691 18.03 -22.40 4.52
C GLU A 691 17.24 -22.77 5.78
N ILE A 692 15.96 -23.09 5.61
CA ILE A 692 15.09 -23.56 6.68
C ILE A 692 14.30 -24.81 6.27
#